data_840a054faac15f1da6840395dbf4b46b
#
_entry.id   840a054faac15f1da6840395dbf4b46b
#
_cell.length_a   1.000
_cell.length_b   1.000
_cell.length_c   1.000
_cell.angle_alpha   90.00
_cell.angle_beta   90.00
_cell.angle_gamma   90.00
#
_symmetry.space_group_name_H-M   'P 1'
#
loop_
_entity.id
_entity.type
_entity.pdbx_description
1 polymer ?
#
loop_
_entity_poly.entity_id
_entity_poly.type
_entity_poly.pdbx_seq_one_letter_code
_entity_poly.pdbx_strand_id
1 'polypeptide(L)'
;MATVSFLWHLHQPAYRTADGVSHAPWAAVHAGGAYTTLARAIDTTSATGQVINIVPTLLEQLLAYADGSVTDPVLESVLTPSTELTVDQRETLVSWAFHVDPRQLARYPRLGELGSRKPRSSSENRLTSRYGPGDLRDLQVLFVLAHAGEQAWTDERLVPLSERGGSFSADDHEQMAQWMRAQPTELIDLWRRIGKLPGVEIATSPFAHPIMPLLIDTGIVEASWSPLPRPEVPDFRHPEDARWQLAEGLSFMREHGFETVGCWPPEGSVSEDVIAAYGAAGVRWLVTDEGILERSLDRPLRDGEKTSGELYKQWRLGDDGPILFFRDRRLSDAIGFEYGRWENEGKAAESLAQRLATIAREEPEESSIVIALDGENPWLHFPEGGGRFLRELFERLNNSGPELVPATLGAICESAEPETLDRLHPGSWINSIFATWIGHPEKTRAWEVLADVRRAIEKKGNERPESLLLAEGSDWFWWLGDDNPTELAPLYDQIFRHHLADACEQAGIVPPVDLDQPLKALTNSSMRGSTVSELRYCAVKHYWTIIAPERKHRPGEGVLSDTTEPTAVEDDPFAAGNEAQTRPEIFRIPAAADGTPWQVRVFANSFPALRVEGEVVREAVGLNDTVSGVGAHEVIVETPEPGLELADLHVEEIQVVLEAYRARLLDLRRDLRLRYVLIFKNKGREAGASVRHAHSQLIATPIIPTAVVNELNSCREHFTRRERCLFCDLIGQEQRLAERICLETERYIAMAPFAASTQFETWILPKEHRHDFALSSKDELQGMAVILRDFLRRVRTLLDDPPYNLVLHTAPNVHPRPGRPDYWSTIEHDYHWHFEFAPRTNRLAGFEWGSGYSINPTPPEEAARLLNEADPESK
;
A
#
# COMPACT_ATOMS: atom_id res chain seq x y z
N MET A 1 18.06 1.39 40.48
CA MET A 1 18.78 1.68 39.23
C MET A 1 17.90 1.22 38.09
N ALA A 2 17.63 2.06 37.10
CA ALA A 2 16.91 1.63 35.90
C ALA A 2 17.80 0.76 35.01
N THR A 3 17.21 -0.26 34.39
CA THR A 3 17.90 -1.10 33.40
C THR A 3 17.43 -0.76 31.99
N VAL A 4 18.27 -0.98 30.98
CA VAL A 4 17.88 -0.88 29.57
C VAL A 4 18.29 -2.15 28.84
N SER A 5 17.36 -2.69 28.06
CA SER A 5 17.57 -3.87 27.20
C SER A 5 17.15 -3.57 25.77
N PHE A 6 17.97 -3.99 24.81
CA PHE A 6 17.65 -3.92 23.39
C PHE A 6 17.40 -5.32 22.86
N LEU A 7 16.20 -5.55 22.32
CA LEU A 7 15.86 -6.80 21.64
C LEU A 7 15.84 -6.53 20.15
N TRP A 8 16.73 -7.19 19.43
CA TRP A 8 16.86 -7.15 17.98
C TRP A 8 16.24 -8.40 17.39
N HIS A 9 15.12 -8.23 16.71
CA HIS A 9 14.40 -9.34 16.08
C HIS A 9 14.96 -9.61 14.69
N LEU A 10 15.53 -10.80 14.47
CA LEU A 10 16.13 -11.25 13.22
C LEU A 10 15.28 -12.35 12.61
N HIS A 11 14.59 -12.03 11.53
CA HIS A 11 13.64 -12.93 10.89
C HIS A 11 13.66 -12.81 9.37
N GLN A 12 13.49 -13.94 8.71
CA GLN A 12 13.14 -14.03 7.29
C GLN A 12 12.12 -15.14 7.08
N PRO A 13 11.11 -14.93 6.21
CA PRO A 13 10.17 -15.99 5.82
C PRO A 13 10.88 -17.24 5.34
N ALA A 14 10.22 -18.38 5.43
CA ALA A 14 10.74 -19.64 4.87
C ALA A 14 10.66 -19.64 3.34
N TYR A 15 11.64 -19.01 2.68
CA TYR A 15 11.69 -18.90 1.21
C TYR A 15 11.99 -20.23 0.53
N ARG A 16 12.58 -21.21 1.26
CA ARG A 16 12.98 -22.50 0.74
C ARG A 16 11.83 -23.51 0.82
N THR A 17 11.47 -24.09 -0.31
CA THR A 17 10.50 -25.18 -0.44
C THR A 17 11.15 -26.57 -0.26
N ALA A 18 10.35 -27.64 -0.13
CA ALA A 18 10.84 -28.98 0.17
C ALA A 18 11.78 -29.56 -0.90
N ASP A 19 11.74 -29.06 -2.13
CA ASP A 19 12.67 -29.41 -3.20
C ASP A 19 14.07 -28.77 -3.06
N GLY A 20 14.30 -27.97 -2.01
CA GLY A 20 15.56 -27.29 -1.74
C GLY A 20 15.77 -25.97 -2.48
N VAL A 21 14.74 -25.48 -3.20
CA VAL A 21 14.79 -24.20 -3.94
C VAL A 21 14.38 -23.04 -3.04
N SER A 22 15.24 -22.02 -2.95
CA SER A 22 14.91 -20.73 -2.33
C SER A 22 14.34 -19.79 -3.40
N HIS A 23 13.15 -19.24 -3.15
CA HIS A 23 12.45 -18.36 -4.07
C HIS A 23 12.81 -16.87 -3.89
N ALA A 24 13.57 -16.51 -2.85
CA ALA A 24 14.07 -15.16 -2.62
C ALA A 24 15.41 -15.18 -1.87
N PRO A 25 16.36 -14.26 -2.19
CA PRO A 25 17.74 -14.31 -1.69
C PRO A 25 17.93 -13.64 -0.34
N TRP A 26 16.86 -13.15 0.30
CA TRP A 26 16.96 -12.17 1.39
C TRP A 26 17.71 -12.69 2.62
N ALA A 27 17.57 -13.96 2.98
CA ALA A 27 18.33 -14.55 4.10
C ALA A 27 19.84 -14.38 3.90
N ALA A 28 20.36 -14.74 2.73
CA ALA A 28 21.78 -14.60 2.42
C ALA A 28 22.21 -13.14 2.21
N VAL A 29 21.35 -12.31 1.60
CA VAL A 29 21.61 -10.88 1.38
C VAL A 29 21.74 -10.13 2.69
N HIS A 30 20.81 -10.33 3.64
CA HIS A 30 20.87 -9.71 4.97
C HIS A 30 22.03 -10.26 5.81
N ALA A 31 22.46 -11.48 5.57
CA ALA A 31 23.66 -12.01 6.21
C ALA A 31 24.91 -11.19 5.86
N GLY A 32 25.04 -10.75 4.62
CA GLY A 32 26.15 -9.88 4.19
C GLY A 32 25.97 -8.40 4.57
N GLY A 33 24.80 -7.98 4.97
CA GLY A 33 24.45 -6.57 5.19
C GLY A 33 24.02 -6.27 6.64
N ALA A 34 22.72 -6.16 6.82
CA ALA A 34 22.08 -5.67 8.05
C ALA A 34 22.47 -6.49 9.30
N TYR A 35 22.35 -7.80 9.25
CA TYR A 35 22.65 -8.66 10.40
C TYR A 35 24.13 -8.61 10.81
N THR A 36 25.02 -8.59 9.83
CA THR A 36 26.47 -8.47 10.08
C THR A 36 26.82 -7.09 10.62
N THR A 37 26.17 -6.01 10.15
CA THR A 37 26.37 -4.64 10.68
C THR A 37 26.02 -4.59 12.17
N LEU A 38 24.87 -5.09 12.57
CA LEU A 38 24.44 -5.15 13.98
C LEU A 38 25.40 -6.02 14.83
N ALA A 39 25.68 -7.23 14.39
CA ALA A 39 26.52 -8.16 15.14
C ALA A 39 27.97 -7.64 15.28
N ARG A 40 28.54 -7.00 14.26
CA ARG A 40 29.87 -6.35 14.35
C ARG A 40 29.87 -5.15 15.26
N ALA A 41 28.80 -4.35 15.29
CA ALA A 41 28.69 -3.23 16.23
C ALA A 41 28.72 -3.74 17.69
N ILE A 42 27.99 -4.82 17.99
CA ILE A 42 27.98 -5.46 19.31
C ILE A 42 29.39 -6.00 19.67
N ASP A 43 30.03 -6.75 18.76
CA ASP A 43 31.34 -7.37 18.96
C ASP A 43 32.43 -6.31 19.22
N THR A 44 32.49 -5.28 18.37
CA THR A 44 33.55 -4.27 18.42
C THR A 44 33.45 -3.35 19.62
N THR A 45 32.26 -3.08 20.12
CA THR A 45 32.04 -2.23 21.31
C THR A 45 31.92 -3.02 22.58
N SER A 46 31.88 -4.36 22.52
CA SER A 46 31.54 -5.24 23.66
C SER A 46 30.24 -4.76 24.32
N ALA A 47 29.22 -4.51 23.50
CA ALA A 47 27.97 -3.93 23.95
C ALA A 47 27.28 -4.82 24.98
N THR A 48 26.73 -4.20 26.02
CA THR A 48 25.94 -4.89 27.06
C THR A 48 24.45 -4.57 26.93
N GLY A 49 23.58 -5.39 27.55
CA GLY A 49 22.12 -5.21 27.47
C GLY A 49 21.53 -5.56 26.09
N GLN A 50 22.20 -6.41 25.34
CA GLN A 50 21.79 -6.80 24.00
C GLN A 50 21.12 -8.18 24.00
N VAL A 51 19.94 -8.28 23.46
CA VAL A 51 19.20 -9.54 23.23
C VAL A 51 19.02 -9.71 21.74
N ILE A 52 19.58 -10.76 21.18
CA ILE A 52 19.49 -11.07 19.75
C ILE A 52 18.49 -12.21 19.59
N ASN A 53 17.33 -11.90 19.10
CA ASN A 53 16.31 -12.90 18.79
C ASN A 53 16.53 -13.44 17.37
N ILE A 54 16.91 -14.70 17.26
CA ILE A 54 17.12 -15.39 15.98
C ILE A 54 15.97 -16.36 15.77
N VAL A 55 15.18 -16.14 14.72
CA VAL A 55 14.10 -17.07 14.37
C VAL A 55 14.68 -18.33 13.73
N PRO A 56 14.22 -19.53 14.11
CA PRO A 56 14.80 -20.80 13.62
C PRO A 56 14.78 -20.93 12.09
N THR A 57 13.72 -20.48 11.40
CA THR A 57 13.66 -20.51 9.93
C THR A 57 14.74 -19.63 9.26
N LEU A 58 15.16 -18.53 9.88
CA LEU A 58 16.29 -17.76 9.40
C LEU A 58 17.60 -18.53 9.54
N LEU A 59 17.85 -19.11 10.73
CA LEU A 59 19.06 -19.89 10.99
C LEU A 59 19.13 -21.13 10.08
N GLU A 60 18.02 -21.81 9.87
CA GLU A 60 17.91 -22.98 8.99
C GLU A 60 18.31 -22.63 7.55
N GLN A 61 17.78 -21.54 7.01
CA GLN A 61 18.15 -21.08 5.67
C GLN A 61 19.64 -20.69 5.59
N LEU A 62 20.16 -19.97 6.58
CA LEU A 62 21.59 -19.61 6.60
C LEU A 62 22.51 -20.84 6.68
N LEU A 63 22.13 -21.88 7.41
CA LEU A 63 22.85 -23.15 7.45
C LEU A 63 22.84 -23.84 6.08
N ALA A 64 21.71 -23.83 5.38
CA ALA A 64 21.58 -24.39 4.03
C ALA A 64 22.42 -23.61 2.99
N TYR A 65 22.55 -22.29 3.13
CA TYR A 65 23.49 -21.51 2.31
C TYR A 65 24.95 -21.81 2.68
N ALA A 66 25.26 -21.99 3.95
CA ALA A 66 26.62 -22.25 4.41
C ALA A 66 27.15 -23.63 3.97
N ASP A 67 26.31 -24.65 3.93
CA ASP A 67 26.67 -26.01 3.52
C ASP A 67 26.44 -26.27 2.01
N GLY A 68 25.80 -25.31 1.29
CA GLY A 68 25.55 -25.39 -0.15
C GLY A 68 24.41 -26.34 -0.54
N SER A 69 23.51 -26.70 0.40
CA SER A 69 22.34 -27.56 0.14
C SER A 69 21.14 -26.81 -0.48
N VAL A 70 21.20 -25.48 -0.59
CA VAL A 70 20.15 -24.65 -1.17
C VAL A 70 20.46 -24.29 -2.63
N THR A 71 19.46 -24.34 -3.49
CA THR A 71 19.47 -23.75 -4.83
C THR A 71 18.73 -22.42 -4.79
N ASP A 72 19.40 -21.33 -5.11
CA ASP A 72 18.80 -19.98 -5.16
C ASP A 72 18.99 -19.38 -6.57
N PRO A 73 17.96 -19.39 -7.43
CA PRO A 73 18.08 -18.90 -8.80
C PRO A 73 18.47 -17.41 -8.88
N VAL A 74 18.11 -16.59 -7.89
CA VAL A 74 18.46 -15.18 -7.84
C VAL A 74 19.95 -15.03 -7.55
N LEU A 75 20.44 -15.65 -6.47
CA LEU A 75 21.87 -15.61 -6.14
C LEU A 75 22.72 -16.31 -7.19
N GLU A 76 22.28 -17.40 -7.79
CA GLU A 76 22.97 -18.02 -8.90
C GLU A 76 23.14 -17.02 -10.07
N SER A 77 22.11 -16.23 -10.39
CA SER A 77 22.20 -15.19 -11.42
C SER A 77 23.19 -14.07 -11.06
N VAL A 78 23.37 -13.78 -9.76
CA VAL A 78 24.32 -12.79 -9.24
C VAL A 78 25.75 -13.36 -9.20
N LEU A 79 25.91 -14.62 -8.82
CA LEU A 79 27.23 -15.25 -8.53
C LEU A 79 27.85 -15.96 -9.75
N THR A 80 27.10 -16.23 -10.82
CA THR A 80 27.62 -16.82 -12.07
C THR A 80 28.24 -15.73 -12.94
N PRO A 81 29.44 -15.92 -13.51
CA PRO A 81 30.07 -14.94 -14.39
C PRO A 81 29.12 -14.46 -15.50
N SER A 82 29.05 -13.16 -15.74
CA SER A 82 28.09 -12.53 -16.68
C SER A 82 28.18 -13.08 -18.12
N THR A 83 29.31 -13.67 -18.52
CA THR A 83 29.51 -14.32 -19.82
C THR A 83 28.94 -15.73 -19.88
N GLU A 84 28.68 -16.37 -18.76
CA GLU A 84 28.20 -17.74 -18.61
C GLU A 84 26.70 -17.84 -18.30
N LEU A 85 26.07 -16.70 -17.99
CA LEU A 85 24.63 -16.64 -17.67
C LEU A 85 23.77 -17.20 -18.82
N THR A 86 22.86 -18.10 -18.46
CA THR A 86 21.78 -18.55 -19.36
C THR A 86 20.80 -17.40 -19.63
N VAL A 87 19.88 -17.59 -20.56
CA VAL A 87 18.82 -16.59 -20.84
C VAL A 87 17.96 -16.35 -19.60
N ASP A 88 17.52 -17.41 -18.94
CA ASP A 88 16.66 -17.34 -17.75
C ASP A 88 17.39 -16.65 -16.58
N GLN A 89 18.67 -16.95 -16.35
CA GLN A 89 19.47 -16.28 -15.33
C GLN A 89 19.66 -14.78 -15.60
N ARG A 90 19.79 -14.36 -16.89
CA ARG A 90 19.84 -12.94 -17.25
C ARG A 90 18.51 -12.23 -16.96
N GLU A 91 17.40 -12.88 -17.28
CA GLU A 91 16.06 -12.35 -16.98
C GLU A 91 15.85 -12.24 -15.49
N THR A 92 16.22 -13.26 -14.72
CA THR A 92 16.18 -13.24 -13.27
C THR A 92 17.02 -12.10 -12.70
N LEU A 93 18.29 -11.98 -13.12
CA LEU A 93 19.17 -10.89 -12.67
C LEU A 93 18.57 -9.51 -12.95
N VAL A 94 18.11 -9.25 -14.17
CA VAL A 94 17.54 -7.95 -14.55
C VAL A 94 16.23 -7.68 -13.81
N SER A 95 15.44 -8.69 -13.49
CA SER A 95 14.20 -8.51 -12.71
C SER A 95 14.48 -8.12 -11.26
N TRP A 96 15.49 -8.73 -10.63
CA TRP A 96 15.81 -8.58 -9.22
C TRP A 96 16.81 -7.45 -8.89
N ALA A 97 17.72 -7.11 -9.80
CA ALA A 97 18.82 -6.17 -9.53
C ALA A 97 18.38 -4.75 -9.09
N PHE A 98 17.13 -4.40 -9.33
CA PHE A 98 16.57 -3.08 -8.99
C PHE A 98 15.62 -3.09 -7.77
N HIS A 99 15.48 -4.22 -7.07
CA HIS A 99 14.81 -4.26 -5.77
C HIS A 99 15.75 -3.75 -4.68
N VAL A 100 16.03 -2.45 -4.71
CA VAL A 100 16.94 -1.75 -3.81
C VAL A 100 16.28 -0.48 -3.28
N ASP A 101 16.68 -0.04 -2.08
CA ASP A 101 16.21 1.24 -1.55
C ASP A 101 16.60 2.39 -2.50
N PRO A 102 15.72 3.38 -2.75
CA PRO A 102 15.99 4.51 -3.64
C PRO A 102 17.26 5.30 -3.27
N ARG A 103 17.67 5.33 -1.99
CA ARG A 103 18.92 5.97 -1.55
C ARG A 103 20.15 5.24 -2.06
N GLN A 104 20.08 3.92 -2.22
CA GLN A 104 21.17 3.14 -2.80
C GLN A 104 21.32 3.41 -4.29
N LEU A 105 20.21 3.68 -5.00
CA LEU A 105 20.27 4.16 -6.39
C LEU A 105 21.02 5.50 -6.50
N ALA A 106 20.79 6.41 -5.56
CA ALA A 106 21.51 7.69 -5.51
C ALA A 106 23.01 7.51 -5.18
N ARG A 107 23.35 6.53 -4.33
CA ARG A 107 24.74 6.20 -3.96
C ARG A 107 25.52 5.55 -5.12
N TYR A 108 24.84 4.72 -5.91
CA TYR A 108 25.43 4.03 -7.05
C TYR A 108 24.79 4.52 -8.38
N PRO A 109 25.24 5.67 -8.94
CA PRO A 109 24.62 6.25 -10.15
C PRO A 109 24.56 5.29 -11.34
N ARG A 110 25.55 4.37 -11.44
CA ARG A 110 25.59 3.36 -12.49
C ARG A 110 24.40 2.39 -12.41
N LEU A 111 23.95 2.04 -11.22
CA LEU A 111 22.76 1.21 -11.03
C LEU A 111 21.49 1.95 -11.50
N GLY A 112 21.37 3.23 -11.18
CA GLY A 112 20.28 4.10 -11.67
C GLY A 112 20.29 4.25 -13.19
N GLU A 113 21.45 4.43 -13.81
CA GLU A 113 21.60 4.45 -15.27
C GLU A 113 21.13 3.14 -15.91
N LEU A 114 21.54 2.00 -15.38
CA LEU A 114 21.11 0.68 -15.86
C LEU A 114 19.62 0.46 -15.66
N GLY A 115 19.04 0.92 -14.53
CA GLY A 115 17.62 0.87 -14.26
C GLY A 115 16.76 1.63 -15.27
N SER A 116 17.28 2.77 -15.78
CA SER A 116 16.58 3.55 -16.81
C SER A 116 16.41 2.81 -18.15
N ARG A 117 17.18 1.75 -18.36
CA ARG A 117 17.10 0.89 -19.55
C ARG A 117 16.08 -0.26 -19.43
N LYS A 118 15.51 -0.48 -18.22
CA LYS A 118 14.50 -1.52 -17.99
C LYS A 118 13.24 -1.20 -18.82
N PRO A 119 12.69 -2.13 -19.61
CA PRO A 119 11.47 -1.88 -20.38
C PRO A 119 10.30 -1.56 -19.46
N ARG A 120 9.45 -0.61 -19.86
CA ARG A 120 8.28 -0.20 -19.10
C ARG A 120 7.09 -1.15 -19.21
N SER A 121 7.13 -2.15 -20.11
CA SER A 121 6.07 -3.16 -20.27
C SER A 121 6.64 -4.55 -20.51
N SER A 122 5.98 -5.56 -19.96
CA SER A 122 6.32 -6.99 -20.12
C SER A 122 6.07 -7.55 -21.54
N SER A 123 5.49 -6.78 -22.45
CA SER A 123 5.21 -7.20 -23.83
C SER A 123 6.43 -7.09 -24.78
N GLU A 124 7.52 -6.48 -24.33
CA GLU A 124 8.78 -6.49 -25.10
C GLU A 124 9.56 -7.79 -24.81
N ASN A 125 9.45 -8.74 -25.70
CA ASN A 125 10.07 -10.08 -25.68
C ASN A 125 11.62 -10.12 -25.62
N ARG A 126 12.32 -9.11 -25.10
CA ARG A 126 13.78 -9.06 -24.96
C ARG A 126 14.23 -8.13 -23.85
N LEU A 127 13.86 -8.42 -22.60
CA LEU A 127 14.40 -7.71 -21.41
C LEU A 127 15.94 -7.65 -21.44
N THR A 128 16.58 -8.72 -21.83
CA THR A 128 18.03 -8.91 -21.75
C THR A 128 18.84 -8.32 -22.90
N SER A 129 18.22 -7.99 -24.05
CA SER A 129 18.94 -7.49 -25.23
C SER A 129 19.53 -6.07 -25.05
N ARG A 130 19.10 -5.37 -24.00
CA ARG A 130 19.56 -4.00 -23.67
C ARG A 130 20.80 -3.96 -22.77
N TYR A 131 21.25 -5.13 -22.27
CA TYR A 131 22.35 -5.26 -21.34
C TYR A 131 23.46 -6.14 -21.94
N GLY A 132 24.61 -5.54 -22.16
CA GLY A 132 25.81 -6.29 -22.56
C GLY A 132 26.42 -7.04 -21.36
N PRO A 133 27.39 -7.98 -21.60
CA PRO A 133 28.05 -8.71 -20.52
C PRO A 133 28.69 -7.82 -19.45
N GLY A 134 29.18 -6.63 -19.80
CA GLY A 134 29.72 -5.64 -18.87
C GLY A 134 28.61 -5.01 -18.02
N ASP A 135 27.45 -4.68 -18.62
CA ASP A 135 26.29 -4.15 -17.89
C ASP A 135 25.72 -5.17 -16.89
N LEU A 136 25.61 -6.45 -17.31
CA LEU A 136 25.16 -7.52 -16.40
C LEU A 136 26.11 -7.71 -15.22
N ARG A 137 27.43 -7.64 -15.47
CA ARG A 137 28.42 -7.69 -14.39
C ARG A 137 28.31 -6.50 -13.45
N ASP A 138 28.10 -5.31 -13.98
CA ASP A 138 27.84 -4.12 -13.15
C ASP A 138 26.59 -4.34 -12.30
N LEU A 139 25.49 -4.89 -12.85
CA LEU A 139 24.28 -5.21 -12.08
C LEU A 139 24.56 -6.22 -10.96
N GLN A 140 25.32 -7.30 -11.23
CA GLN A 140 25.69 -8.31 -10.23
C GLN A 140 26.42 -7.70 -9.04
N VAL A 141 27.50 -6.94 -9.31
CA VAL A 141 28.32 -6.33 -8.25
C VAL A 141 27.53 -5.24 -7.51
N LEU A 142 26.81 -4.39 -8.24
CA LEU A 142 26.05 -3.29 -7.63
C LEU A 142 24.86 -3.78 -6.80
N PHE A 143 24.22 -4.90 -7.18
CA PHE A 143 23.19 -5.52 -6.36
C PHE A 143 23.73 -5.89 -4.96
N VAL A 144 24.89 -6.54 -4.91
CA VAL A 144 25.53 -6.92 -3.64
C VAL A 144 25.95 -5.69 -2.86
N LEU A 145 26.62 -4.71 -3.48
CA LEU A 145 27.05 -3.48 -2.82
C LEU A 145 25.89 -2.67 -2.24
N ALA A 146 24.77 -2.61 -2.96
CA ALA A 146 23.60 -1.87 -2.52
C ALA A 146 22.94 -2.47 -1.26
N HIS A 147 23.07 -3.79 -1.06
CA HIS A 147 22.52 -4.50 0.09
C HIS A 147 23.55 -4.77 1.21
N ALA A 148 24.84 -4.66 0.93
CA ALA A 148 25.89 -4.89 1.92
C ALA A 148 25.91 -3.86 3.06
N GLY A 149 25.12 -2.79 2.97
CA GLY A 149 25.06 -1.76 4.00
C GLY A 149 26.45 -1.19 4.32
N GLU A 150 26.78 -1.07 5.60
CA GLU A 150 28.08 -0.56 6.05
C GLU A 150 29.26 -1.39 5.53
N GLN A 151 29.06 -2.70 5.26
CA GLN A 151 30.13 -3.57 4.79
C GLN A 151 30.71 -3.12 3.44
N ALA A 152 29.90 -2.46 2.60
CA ALA A 152 30.35 -1.93 1.31
C ALA A 152 31.53 -0.96 1.41
N TRP A 153 31.73 -0.29 2.57
CA TRP A 153 32.81 0.68 2.80
C TRP A 153 33.64 0.43 4.05
N THR A 154 33.45 -0.69 4.71
CA THR A 154 34.28 -1.11 5.87
C THR A 154 34.97 -2.46 5.66
N ASP A 155 34.42 -3.35 4.84
CA ASP A 155 35.04 -4.64 4.52
C ASP A 155 36.10 -4.44 3.43
N GLU A 156 37.37 -4.78 3.72
CA GLU A 156 38.49 -4.61 2.81
C GLU A 156 38.28 -5.27 1.45
N ARG A 157 37.43 -6.32 1.39
CA ARG A 157 37.07 -7.01 0.14
C ARG A 157 36.12 -6.20 -0.75
N LEU A 158 35.26 -5.34 -0.17
CA LEU A 158 34.24 -4.57 -0.88
C LEU A 158 34.60 -3.11 -1.13
N VAL A 159 35.41 -2.48 -0.25
CA VAL A 159 35.82 -1.08 -0.36
C VAL A 159 36.31 -0.68 -1.75
N PRO A 160 37.23 -1.43 -2.39
CA PRO A 160 37.72 -1.06 -3.73
C PRO A 160 36.63 -1.10 -4.81
N LEU A 161 35.63 -1.99 -4.64
CA LEU A 161 34.49 -2.13 -5.55
C LEU A 161 33.52 -0.97 -5.37
N SER A 162 33.24 -0.61 -4.11
CA SER A 162 32.34 0.49 -3.76
C SER A 162 32.91 1.85 -4.24
N GLU A 163 34.21 2.10 -4.07
CA GLU A 163 34.89 3.31 -4.54
C GLU A 163 34.87 3.42 -6.08
N ARG A 164 34.96 2.30 -6.78
CA ARG A 164 34.90 2.27 -8.25
C ARG A 164 33.49 2.54 -8.77
N GLY A 165 32.46 2.00 -8.17
CA GLY A 165 31.05 2.26 -8.46
C GLY A 165 30.54 1.80 -9.84
N GLY A 166 31.32 1.05 -10.64
CA GLY A 166 30.92 0.53 -11.94
C GLY A 166 32.10 0.13 -12.82
N SER A 167 31.82 -0.39 -14.02
CA SER A 167 32.83 -0.90 -14.98
C SER A 167 33.71 -1.98 -14.37
N PHE A 168 33.11 -2.93 -13.68
CA PHE A 168 33.82 -3.98 -12.96
C PHE A 168 34.47 -5.00 -13.91
N SER A 169 35.61 -5.53 -13.51
CA SER A 169 36.32 -6.63 -14.20
C SER A 169 35.73 -8.00 -13.79
N ALA A 170 36.21 -9.06 -14.45
CA ALA A 170 35.84 -10.42 -14.03
C ALA A 170 36.40 -10.77 -12.65
N ASP A 171 37.59 -10.26 -12.32
CA ASP A 171 38.22 -10.48 -11.02
C ASP A 171 37.44 -9.76 -9.89
N ASP A 172 36.90 -8.57 -10.16
CA ASP A 172 36.01 -7.85 -9.23
C ASP A 172 34.75 -8.64 -8.93
N HIS A 173 34.13 -9.23 -9.96
CA HIS A 173 32.96 -10.07 -9.79
C HIS A 173 33.30 -11.33 -8.97
N GLU A 174 34.41 -12.00 -9.26
CA GLU A 174 34.83 -13.18 -8.51
C GLU A 174 35.12 -12.86 -7.04
N GLN A 175 35.78 -11.71 -6.77
CA GLN A 175 36.01 -11.23 -5.39
C GLN A 175 34.68 -10.99 -4.65
N MET A 176 33.72 -10.32 -5.30
CA MET A 176 32.38 -10.10 -4.73
C MET A 176 31.64 -11.44 -4.50
N ALA A 177 31.72 -12.37 -5.48
CA ALA A 177 31.04 -13.65 -5.37
C ALA A 177 31.62 -14.52 -4.23
N GLN A 178 32.93 -14.52 -4.04
CA GLN A 178 33.58 -15.19 -2.90
C GLN A 178 33.16 -14.57 -1.58
N TRP A 179 33.13 -13.24 -1.50
CA TRP A 179 32.64 -12.53 -0.32
C TRP A 179 31.22 -12.94 0.02
N MET A 180 30.28 -12.90 -0.95
CA MET A 180 28.87 -13.19 -0.72
C MET A 180 28.64 -14.64 -0.25
N ARG A 181 29.34 -15.62 -0.86
CA ARG A 181 29.25 -17.05 -0.44
C ARG A 181 29.73 -17.28 1.00
N ALA A 182 30.65 -16.45 1.50
CA ALA A 182 31.19 -16.61 2.85
C ALA A 182 30.27 -16.05 3.94
N GLN A 183 29.39 -15.09 3.60
CA GLN A 183 28.62 -14.34 4.61
C GLN A 183 27.74 -15.18 5.53
N PRO A 184 26.98 -16.19 5.06
CA PRO A 184 26.17 -17.02 5.96
C PRO A 184 27.02 -17.69 7.06
N THR A 185 28.14 -18.29 6.71
CA THR A 185 29.07 -18.93 7.66
C THR A 185 29.70 -17.90 8.60
N GLU A 186 30.22 -16.78 8.07
CA GLU A 186 30.86 -15.71 8.86
C GLU A 186 29.90 -15.13 9.89
N LEU A 187 28.61 -14.94 9.52
CA LEU A 187 27.57 -14.43 10.41
C LEU A 187 27.21 -15.42 11.52
N ILE A 188 26.97 -16.69 11.20
CA ILE A 188 26.65 -17.72 12.21
C ILE A 188 27.79 -17.84 13.24
N ASP A 189 29.03 -17.83 12.78
CA ASP A 189 30.20 -17.87 13.68
C ASP A 189 30.32 -16.59 14.51
N LEU A 190 29.96 -15.44 13.95
CA LEU A 190 29.90 -14.18 14.67
C LEU A 190 28.82 -14.22 15.76
N TRP A 191 27.61 -14.72 15.46
CA TRP A 191 26.55 -14.90 16.47
C TRP A 191 26.97 -15.83 17.61
N ARG A 192 27.61 -16.96 17.29
CA ARG A 192 28.16 -17.89 18.30
C ARG A 192 29.24 -17.23 19.17
N ARG A 193 30.00 -16.30 18.63
CA ARG A 193 31.02 -15.55 19.34
C ARG A 193 30.42 -14.51 20.27
N ILE A 194 29.55 -13.64 19.75
CA ILE A 194 28.94 -12.58 20.54
C ILE A 194 27.97 -13.12 21.60
N GLY A 195 27.26 -14.22 21.34
CA GLY A 195 26.40 -14.86 22.33
C GLY A 195 27.14 -15.37 23.57
N LYS A 196 28.49 -15.38 23.54
CA LYS A 196 29.33 -15.72 24.72
C LYS A 196 29.84 -14.48 25.44
N LEU A 197 29.57 -13.28 24.94
CA LEU A 197 29.98 -12.03 25.58
C LEU A 197 29.12 -11.77 26.82
N PRO A 198 29.72 -11.32 27.94
CA PRO A 198 28.93 -10.84 29.07
C PRO A 198 28.00 -9.73 28.67
N GLY A 199 26.72 -9.82 28.99
CA GLY A 199 25.72 -8.81 28.66
C GLY A 199 25.11 -8.94 27.26
N VAL A 200 25.37 -10.04 26.57
CA VAL A 200 24.66 -10.43 25.32
C VAL A 200 23.89 -11.72 25.58
N GLU A 201 22.66 -11.79 25.13
CA GLU A 201 21.78 -12.93 25.24
C GLU A 201 21.23 -13.32 23.87
N ILE A 202 21.18 -14.61 23.58
CA ILE A 202 20.48 -15.12 22.39
C ILE A 202 19.08 -15.57 22.80
N ALA A 203 18.08 -15.07 22.13
CA ALA A 203 16.68 -15.46 22.26
C ALA A 203 16.17 -16.08 20.95
N THR A 204 14.96 -16.61 20.95
CA THR A 204 14.35 -17.19 19.77
C THR A 204 12.85 -16.89 19.69
N SER A 205 12.21 -17.44 18.68
CA SER A 205 10.77 -17.45 18.45
C SER A 205 10.31 -18.88 18.13
N PRO A 206 9.01 -19.20 18.09
CA PRO A 206 8.50 -20.42 17.49
C PRO A 206 9.03 -20.63 16.08
N PHE A 207 9.18 -21.89 15.65
CA PHE A 207 10.00 -22.31 14.52
C PHE A 207 9.76 -21.50 13.22
N ALA A 208 8.52 -21.46 12.73
CA ALA A 208 8.16 -20.76 11.49
C ALA A 208 7.55 -19.38 11.74
N HIS A 209 7.72 -18.81 12.93
CA HIS A 209 7.22 -17.47 13.27
C HIS A 209 5.69 -17.28 13.10
N PRO A 210 4.82 -18.21 13.56
CA PRO A 210 3.38 -18.09 13.39
C PRO A 210 2.73 -17.14 14.39
N ILE A 211 1.54 -16.62 14.07
CA ILE A 211 0.70 -15.90 15.06
C ILE A 211 0.10 -16.93 16.01
N MET A 212 0.81 -17.24 17.09
CA MET A 212 0.47 -18.31 18.04
C MET A 212 -0.97 -18.24 18.56
N PRO A 213 -1.54 -17.05 18.92
CA PRO A 213 -2.93 -16.96 19.33
C PRO A 213 -3.92 -17.44 18.26
N LEU A 214 -3.65 -17.19 16.99
CA LEU A 214 -4.52 -17.62 15.88
C LEU A 214 -4.38 -19.11 15.56
N LEU A 215 -3.21 -19.73 15.80
CA LEU A 215 -3.07 -21.20 15.71
C LEU A 215 -3.83 -21.91 16.81
N ILE A 216 -3.80 -21.37 18.03
CA ILE A 216 -4.52 -21.94 19.16
C ILE A 216 -6.04 -21.89 18.91
N ASP A 217 -6.55 -20.72 18.52
CA ASP A 217 -7.97 -20.53 18.24
C ASP A 217 -8.21 -19.19 17.49
N THR A 218 -8.59 -19.24 16.22
CA THR A 218 -8.96 -18.03 15.48
C THR A 218 -10.15 -17.27 16.09
N GLY A 219 -10.96 -17.91 16.90
CA GLY A 219 -12.04 -17.27 17.68
C GLY A 219 -11.56 -16.18 18.64
N ILE A 220 -10.26 -16.15 19.01
CA ILE A 220 -9.64 -15.12 19.86
C ILE A 220 -9.77 -13.71 19.26
N VAL A 221 -9.98 -13.61 17.95
CA VAL A 221 -10.22 -12.35 17.22
C VAL A 221 -11.37 -11.57 17.85
N GLU A 222 -12.39 -12.25 18.40
CA GLU A 222 -13.52 -11.59 19.05
C GLU A 222 -13.08 -10.71 20.24
N ALA A 223 -12.19 -11.23 21.08
CA ALA A 223 -11.67 -10.50 22.24
C ALA A 223 -10.68 -9.40 21.85
N SER A 224 -9.89 -9.62 20.81
CA SER A 224 -8.89 -8.68 20.28
C SER A 224 -9.55 -7.49 19.55
N TRP A 225 -10.63 -7.71 18.81
CA TRP A 225 -11.20 -6.75 17.85
C TRP A 225 -12.12 -5.69 18.44
N SER A 226 -12.56 -5.83 19.69
CA SER A 226 -13.43 -4.85 20.35
C SER A 226 -12.75 -3.47 20.43
N PRO A 227 -13.44 -2.35 20.09
CA PRO A 227 -14.86 -2.19 19.77
C PRO A 227 -15.22 -2.25 18.26
N LEU A 228 -14.31 -2.67 17.40
CA LEU A 228 -14.53 -2.70 15.95
C LEU A 228 -15.53 -3.80 15.55
N PRO A 229 -16.22 -3.67 14.39
CA PRO A 229 -17.02 -4.75 13.84
C PRO A 229 -16.15 -6.01 13.61
N ARG A 230 -16.63 -7.15 14.10
CA ARG A 230 -15.92 -8.42 13.97
C ARG A 230 -15.93 -8.90 12.51
N PRO A 231 -14.77 -9.25 11.92
CA PRO A 231 -14.75 -9.96 10.65
C PRO A 231 -15.21 -11.41 10.82
N GLU A 232 -15.77 -11.99 9.77
CA GLU A 232 -15.93 -13.44 9.70
C GLU A 232 -14.55 -14.07 9.52
N VAL A 233 -14.22 -15.05 10.37
CA VAL A 233 -12.94 -15.78 10.31
C VAL A 233 -13.22 -17.28 10.25
N PRO A 234 -12.39 -18.06 9.54
CA PRO A 234 -12.54 -19.51 9.50
C PRO A 234 -12.27 -20.12 10.87
N ASP A 235 -12.93 -21.24 11.15
CA ASP A 235 -12.67 -22.01 12.37
C ASP A 235 -11.37 -22.79 12.19
N PHE A 236 -10.31 -22.29 12.85
CA PHE A 236 -9.00 -22.94 12.94
C PHE A 236 -8.62 -23.02 14.41
N ARG A 237 -8.46 -24.26 14.92
CA ARG A 237 -8.17 -24.51 16.34
C ARG A 237 -7.23 -25.68 16.48
N HIS A 238 -5.92 -25.38 16.52
CA HIS A 238 -4.84 -26.37 16.60
C HIS A 238 -3.78 -25.99 17.64
N PRO A 239 -4.12 -25.99 18.95
CA PRO A 239 -3.16 -25.65 20.02
C PRO A 239 -1.96 -26.62 20.06
N GLU A 240 -2.10 -27.81 19.50
CA GLU A 240 -1.00 -28.78 19.36
C GLU A 240 0.04 -28.32 18.33
N ASP A 241 -0.34 -27.63 17.25
CA ASP A 241 0.58 -27.11 16.26
C ASP A 241 1.37 -25.92 16.86
N ALA A 242 0.69 -25.03 17.60
CA ALA A 242 1.34 -23.95 18.34
C ALA A 242 2.41 -24.48 19.33
N ARG A 243 2.08 -25.54 20.11
CA ARG A 243 3.03 -26.17 21.02
C ARG A 243 4.21 -26.81 20.29
N TRP A 244 3.95 -27.41 19.16
CA TRP A 244 5.01 -28.04 18.36
C TRP A 244 5.94 -26.99 17.76
N GLN A 245 5.41 -25.90 17.17
CA GLN A 245 6.18 -24.77 16.67
C GLN A 245 7.16 -24.24 17.73
N LEU A 246 6.71 -24.10 18.98
CA LEU A 246 7.54 -23.64 20.08
C LEU A 246 8.60 -24.69 20.48
N ALA A 247 8.20 -25.93 20.66
CA ALA A 247 9.10 -27.00 21.07
C ALA A 247 10.21 -27.24 20.04
N GLU A 248 9.86 -27.29 18.79
CA GLU A 248 10.79 -27.45 17.68
C GLU A 248 11.74 -26.26 17.58
N GLY A 249 11.23 -25.01 17.67
CA GLY A 249 12.09 -23.83 17.68
C GLY A 249 13.15 -23.84 18.76
N LEU A 250 12.77 -24.18 19.99
CA LEU A 250 13.70 -24.32 21.15
C LEU A 250 14.69 -25.46 20.96
N SER A 251 14.25 -26.62 20.42
CA SER A 251 15.12 -27.76 20.16
C SER A 251 16.15 -27.45 19.08
N PHE A 252 15.69 -26.89 17.94
CA PHE A 252 16.53 -26.54 16.82
C PHE A 252 17.65 -25.57 17.21
N MET A 253 17.34 -24.52 17.97
CA MET A 253 18.35 -23.57 18.45
C MET A 253 19.43 -24.24 19.31
N ARG A 254 18.99 -25.09 20.22
CA ARG A 254 19.90 -25.85 21.12
C ARG A 254 20.80 -26.80 20.33
N GLU A 255 20.26 -27.52 19.37
CA GLU A 255 21.01 -28.45 18.51
C GLU A 255 22.10 -27.71 17.70
N HIS A 256 21.88 -26.45 17.36
CA HIS A 256 22.85 -25.61 16.63
C HIS A 256 23.76 -24.78 17.56
N GLY A 257 23.72 -25.04 18.89
CA GLY A 257 24.63 -24.47 19.87
C GLY A 257 24.23 -23.09 20.40
N PHE A 258 22.94 -22.73 20.34
CA PHE A 258 22.39 -21.51 20.93
C PHE A 258 21.50 -21.85 22.13
N GLU A 259 21.97 -21.49 23.34
CA GLU A 259 21.17 -21.60 24.56
C GLU A 259 20.20 -20.40 24.64
N THR A 260 18.90 -20.66 24.68
CA THR A 260 17.86 -19.65 24.73
C THR A 260 17.00 -19.83 25.97
N VAL A 261 16.74 -18.74 26.69
CA VAL A 261 15.94 -18.75 27.93
C VAL A 261 14.66 -17.89 27.79
N GLY A 262 14.60 -17.05 26.79
CA GLY A 262 13.48 -16.15 26.50
C GLY A 262 13.06 -16.20 25.06
N CYS A 263 11.87 -15.69 24.80
CA CYS A 263 11.31 -15.66 23.46
C CYS A 263 10.72 -14.27 23.11
N TRP A 264 10.86 -13.91 21.85
CA TRP A 264 10.01 -12.93 21.20
C TRP A 264 8.81 -13.65 20.58
N PRO A 265 7.58 -13.46 21.10
CA PRO A 265 6.40 -13.97 20.43
C PRO A 265 6.31 -13.39 19.02
N PRO A 266 6.07 -14.19 17.98
CA PRO A 266 5.94 -13.70 16.61
C PRO A 266 5.02 -12.48 16.53
N GLU A 267 5.51 -11.39 15.93
CA GLU A 267 4.78 -10.10 15.83
C GLU A 267 4.36 -9.52 17.21
N GLY A 268 5.08 -9.85 18.27
CA GLY A 268 4.68 -9.50 19.63
C GLY A 268 3.30 -10.05 20.02
N SER A 269 2.82 -11.09 19.32
CA SER A 269 1.46 -11.62 19.47
C SER A 269 1.30 -12.47 20.72
N VAL A 270 0.34 -12.10 21.56
CA VAL A 270 0.10 -12.76 22.85
C VAL A 270 -1.40 -13.00 23.09
N SER A 271 -1.66 -14.01 23.92
CA SER A 271 -2.92 -14.28 24.61
C SER A 271 -2.62 -15.08 25.90
N GLU A 272 -3.57 -15.21 26.81
CA GLU A 272 -3.36 -15.95 28.05
C GLU A 272 -2.97 -17.41 27.80
N ASP A 273 -3.60 -18.08 26.82
CA ASP A 273 -3.29 -19.46 26.44
C ASP A 273 -1.86 -19.58 25.87
N VAL A 274 -1.41 -18.58 25.12
CA VAL A 274 -0.04 -18.52 24.58
C VAL A 274 0.98 -18.36 25.70
N ILE A 275 0.73 -17.49 26.69
CA ILE A 275 1.60 -17.33 27.85
C ILE A 275 1.75 -18.64 28.61
N ALA A 276 0.65 -19.36 28.82
CA ALA A 276 0.67 -20.68 29.45
C ALA A 276 1.51 -21.70 28.66
N ALA A 277 1.42 -21.66 27.31
CA ALA A 277 2.21 -22.56 26.46
C ALA A 277 3.74 -22.27 26.56
N TYR A 278 4.14 -21.01 26.58
CA TYR A 278 5.54 -20.60 26.76
C TYR A 278 6.08 -21.00 28.16
N GLY A 279 5.27 -20.78 29.20
CA GLY A 279 5.63 -21.21 30.56
C GLY A 279 5.84 -22.72 30.67
N ALA A 280 4.94 -23.52 30.09
CA ALA A 280 5.06 -24.98 30.04
C ALA A 280 6.29 -25.46 29.26
N ALA A 281 6.77 -24.68 28.29
CA ALA A 281 8.02 -24.95 27.55
C ALA A 281 9.29 -24.49 28.29
N GLY A 282 9.17 -23.86 29.46
CA GLY A 282 10.29 -23.41 30.29
C GLY A 282 10.86 -22.04 29.85
N VAL A 283 10.15 -21.28 29.05
CA VAL A 283 10.54 -19.92 28.68
C VAL A 283 10.41 -19.00 29.90
N ARG A 284 11.44 -18.22 30.18
CA ARG A 284 11.54 -17.40 31.42
C ARG A 284 10.97 -16.00 31.24
N TRP A 285 11.07 -15.43 30.04
CA TRP A 285 10.56 -14.10 29.73
C TRP A 285 10.03 -13.99 28.29
N LEU A 286 9.11 -13.04 28.11
CA LEU A 286 8.54 -12.63 26.83
C LEU A 286 8.53 -11.12 26.72
N VAL A 287 8.59 -10.60 25.50
CA VAL A 287 8.39 -9.16 25.22
C VAL A 287 7.20 -9.00 24.30
N THR A 288 6.35 -8.02 24.58
CA THR A 288 5.26 -7.58 23.69
C THR A 288 5.18 -6.06 23.65
N ASP A 289 4.07 -5.50 23.24
CA ASP A 289 3.93 -4.06 22.95
C ASP A 289 3.21 -3.32 24.08
N GLU A 290 3.57 -2.03 24.32
CA GLU A 290 2.93 -1.17 25.32
C GLU A 290 1.42 -1.09 25.18
N GLY A 291 0.87 -1.12 23.93
CA GLY A 291 -0.56 -1.08 23.69
C GLY A 291 -1.30 -2.32 24.19
N ILE A 292 -0.65 -3.46 24.30
CA ILE A 292 -1.19 -4.64 24.97
C ILE A 292 -1.33 -4.36 26.48
N LEU A 293 -0.32 -3.76 27.10
CA LEU A 293 -0.38 -3.41 28.52
C LEU A 293 -1.49 -2.35 28.79
N GLU A 294 -1.58 -1.31 27.98
CA GLU A 294 -2.66 -0.30 28.08
C GLU A 294 -4.05 -0.94 28.12
N ARG A 295 -4.31 -1.86 27.19
CA ARG A 295 -5.59 -2.57 27.10
C ARG A 295 -5.77 -3.61 28.22
N SER A 296 -4.70 -4.18 28.72
CA SER A 296 -4.74 -5.11 29.85
C SER A 296 -5.09 -4.39 31.16
N LEU A 297 -4.52 -3.19 31.36
CA LEU A 297 -4.77 -2.35 32.53
C LEU A 297 -6.02 -1.48 32.41
N ASP A 298 -6.64 -1.42 31.23
CA ASP A 298 -7.79 -0.57 30.90
C ASP A 298 -7.54 0.92 31.20
N ARG A 299 -6.33 1.39 30.93
CA ARG A 299 -5.91 2.79 31.12
C ARG A 299 -4.73 3.16 30.20
N PRO A 300 -4.66 4.42 29.75
CA PRO A 300 -3.54 4.87 28.93
C PRO A 300 -2.25 4.90 29.75
N LEU A 301 -1.15 4.50 29.11
CA LEU A 301 0.20 4.59 29.65
C LEU A 301 0.87 5.92 29.32
N ARG A 302 0.27 6.74 28.47
CA ARG A 302 0.85 8.01 28.06
C ARG A 302 -0.12 9.17 28.23
N ASP A 303 0.40 10.30 28.74
CA ASP A 303 -0.29 11.60 28.80
C ASP A 303 0.63 12.64 28.16
N GLY A 304 0.43 12.95 26.89
CA GLY A 304 1.32 13.79 26.08
C GLY A 304 2.73 13.19 25.98
N GLU A 305 3.72 13.90 26.48
CA GLU A 305 5.13 13.47 26.51
C GLU A 305 5.45 12.54 27.70
N LYS A 306 4.60 12.56 28.73
CA LYS A 306 4.84 11.78 29.95
C LYS A 306 4.40 10.33 29.74
N THR A 307 5.28 9.38 30.12
CA THR A 307 5.02 7.94 30.15
C THR A 307 4.75 7.51 31.59
N SER A 308 3.83 6.58 31.80
CA SER A 308 3.60 5.98 33.11
C SER A 308 4.70 4.98 33.41
N GLY A 309 5.21 4.99 34.65
CA GLY A 309 6.19 4.02 35.14
C GLY A 309 5.71 2.55 35.09
N GLU A 310 4.41 2.33 34.94
CA GLU A 310 3.83 0.99 34.70
C GLU A 310 4.42 0.30 33.45
N LEU A 311 4.79 1.07 32.43
CA LEU A 311 5.40 0.54 31.22
C LEU A 311 6.75 -0.15 31.50
N TYR A 312 7.47 0.34 32.48
CA TYR A 312 8.84 -0.08 32.77
C TYR A 312 8.93 -1.12 33.90
N LYS A 313 7.78 -1.61 34.37
CA LYS A 313 7.71 -2.70 35.36
C LYS A 313 7.83 -4.06 34.68
N GLN A 314 8.27 -5.06 35.47
CA GLN A 314 8.18 -6.45 35.10
C GLN A 314 6.80 -6.98 35.55
N TRP A 315 6.12 -7.69 34.64
CA TRP A 315 4.79 -8.20 34.87
C TRP A 315 4.75 -9.72 34.80
N ARG A 316 3.81 -10.35 35.49
CA ARG A 316 3.54 -11.77 35.39
C ARG A 316 2.03 -12.03 35.38
N LEU A 317 1.59 -12.88 34.45
CA LEU A 317 0.21 -13.33 34.41
C LEU A 317 0.05 -14.51 35.36
N GLY A 318 -0.71 -14.31 36.47
CA GLY A 318 -0.82 -15.31 37.53
C GLY A 318 0.50 -15.53 38.30
N ASP A 319 0.65 -16.71 38.93
CA ASP A 319 1.75 -16.99 39.87
C ASP A 319 2.98 -17.63 39.22
N ASP A 320 2.82 -18.45 38.19
CA ASP A 320 3.86 -19.35 37.64
C ASP A 320 4.22 -19.11 36.15
N GLY A 321 3.78 -18.01 35.53
CA GLY A 321 4.08 -17.69 34.13
C GLY A 321 5.45 -17.07 33.89
N PRO A 322 5.90 -16.96 32.63
CA PRO A 322 7.08 -16.18 32.28
C PRO A 322 6.90 -14.69 32.64
N ILE A 323 8.03 -14.01 32.86
CA ILE A 323 8.01 -12.55 33.05
C ILE A 323 7.69 -11.87 31.73
N LEU A 324 6.74 -10.94 31.75
CA LEU A 324 6.32 -10.15 30.62
C LEU A 324 6.98 -8.77 30.68
N PHE A 325 7.63 -8.38 29.61
CA PHE A 325 8.14 -7.05 29.38
C PHE A 325 7.35 -6.40 28.24
N PHE A 326 7.21 -5.10 28.31
CA PHE A 326 6.52 -4.32 27.30
C PHE A 326 7.49 -3.31 26.67
N ARG A 327 7.61 -3.34 25.32
CA ARG A 327 8.52 -2.42 24.64
C ARG A 327 8.03 -0.98 24.75
N ASP A 328 8.92 -0.04 24.91
CA ASP A 328 8.64 1.38 24.66
C ASP A 328 8.56 1.59 23.15
N ARG A 329 7.33 1.76 22.64
CA ARG A 329 7.06 1.94 21.21
C ARG A 329 7.73 3.19 20.66
N ARG A 330 7.68 4.33 21.38
CA ARG A 330 8.27 5.59 20.93
C ARG A 330 9.79 5.52 20.77
N LEU A 331 10.48 4.84 21.67
CA LEU A 331 11.92 4.64 21.57
C LEU A 331 12.27 3.65 20.46
N SER A 332 11.54 2.57 20.35
CA SER A 332 11.70 1.55 19.30
C SER A 332 11.45 2.14 17.91
N ASP A 333 10.33 2.81 17.73
CA ASP A 333 9.93 3.44 16.46
C ASP A 333 10.83 4.61 16.08
N ALA A 334 11.46 5.30 17.05
CA ALA A 334 12.46 6.32 16.75
C ALA A 334 13.67 5.74 16.01
N ILE A 335 14.13 4.54 16.37
CA ILE A 335 15.20 3.83 15.65
C ILE A 335 14.69 3.39 14.27
N GLY A 336 13.51 2.77 14.23
CA GLY A 336 12.95 2.18 13.01
C GLY A 336 12.59 3.20 11.93
N PHE A 337 12.05 4.37 12.32
CA PHE A 337 11.38 5.26 11.36
C PHE A 337 11.80 6.74 11.44
N GLU A 338 12.44 7.21 12.54
CA GLU A 338 12.78 8.60 12.73
C GLU A 338 14.26 8.87 12.44
N TYR A 339 15.17 8.18 13.15
CA TYR A 339 16.61 8.47 13.12
C TYR A 339 17.27 8.20 11.77
N GLY A 340 16.77 7.28 10.98
CA GLY A 340 17.22 7.05 9.61
C GLY A 340 17.04 8.25 8.66
N ARG A 341 16.24 9.27 9.07
CA ARG A 341 16.05 10.52 8.33
C ARG A 341 17.05 11.63 8.74
N TRP A 342 17.83 11.41 9.77
CA TRP A 342 18.79 12.38 10.26
C TRP A 342 20.08 12.30 9.43
N GLU A 343 20.66 13.47 9.09
CA GLU A 343 21.90 13.52 8.31
C GLU A 343 23.13 13.01 9.09
N ASN A 344 23.05 12.95 10.42
CA ASN A 344 24.17 12.59 11.30
C ASN A 344 23.76 11.49 12.28
N GLU A 345 24.24 10.29 12.03
CA GLU A 345 23.98 9.10 12.85
C GLU A 345 24.48 9.24 14.30
N GLY A 346 25.60 9.92 14.52
CA GLY A 346 26.13 10.16 15.88
C GLY A 346 25.23 11.08 16.71
N LYS A 347 24.58 12.07 16.09
CA LYS A 347 23.58 12.90 16.78
C LYS A 347 22.30 12.12 17.09
N ALA A 348 21.91 11.20 16.24
CA ALA A 348 20.78 10.29 16.50
C ALA A 348 21.09 9.38 17.71
N ALA A 349 22.28 8.80 17.77
CA ALA A 349 22.74 8.00 18.91
C ALA A 349 22.80 8.81 20.21
N GLU A 350 23.30 10.05 20.15
CA GLU A 350 23.31 10.96 21.29
C GLU A 350 21.90 11.28 21.78
N SER A 351 20.97 11.58 20.86
CA SER A 351 19.58 11.88 21.20
C SER A 351 18.91 10.71 21.92
N LEU A 352 19.06 9.47 21.43
CA LEU A 352 18.49 8.30 22.08
C LEU A 352 19.09 8.06 23.46
N ALA A 353 20.42 8.17 23.59
CA ALA A 353 21.09 8.01 24.89
C ALA A 353 20.61 9.07 25.91
N GLN A 354 20.39 10.31 25.49
CA GLN A 354 19.85 11.38 26.34
C GLN A 354 18.40 11.09 26.77
N ARG A 355 17.54 10.59 25.85
CA ARG A 355 16.15 10.19 26.17
C ARG A 355 16.17 9.08 27.23
N LEU A 356 16.97 8.05 27.05
CA LEU A 356 17.12 6.96 28.00
C LEU A 356 17.61 7.43 29.37
N ALA A 357 18.62 8.26 29.43
CA ALA A 357 19.14 8.84 30.68
C ALA A 357 18.09 9.75 31.37
N THR A 358 17.20 10.39 30.62
CA THR A 358 16.13 11.20 31.21
C THR A 358 15.08 10.28 31.85
N ILE A 359 14.62 9.24 31.16
CA ILE A 359 13.68 8.28 31.71
C ILE A 359 14.26 7.61 32.98
N ALA A 360 15.53 7.19 32.94
CA ALA A 360 16.17 6.54 34.08
C ALA A 360 16.28 7.45 35.34
N ARG A 361 16.27 8.77 35.17
CA ARG A 361 16.24 9.73 36.30
C ARG A 361 14.84 10.00 36.84
N GLU A 362 13.83 9.83 36.02
CA GLU A 362 12.44 10.14 36.37
C GLU A 362 11.70 8.93 36.92
N GLU A 363 12.13 7.72 36.54
CA GLU A 363 11.49 6.46 36.94
C GLU A 363 12.07 5.90 38.24
N PRO A 364 11.30 5.10 39.00
CA PRO A 364 11.73 4.42 40.21
C PRO A 364 12.96 3.52 39.98
N GLU A 365 13.71 3.26 41.07
CA GLU A 365 14.67 2.15 41.07
C GLU A 365 13.95 0.85 40.69
N GLU A 366 14.65 -0.03 39.91
CA GLU A 366 14.14 -1.33 39.40
C GLU A 366 13.27 -1.24 38.13
N SER A 367 13.16 -0.08 37.50
CA SER A 367 12.51 0.03 36.17
C SER A 367 13.34 -0.63 35.07
N SER A 368 12.67 -1.24 34.10
CA SER A 368 13.29 -1.90 32.93
C SER A 368 12.77 -1.29 31.62
N ILE A 369 13.62 -0.50 30.98
CA ILE A 369 13.31 0.11 29.68
C ILE A 369 13.63 -0.91 28.60
N VAL A 370 12.63 -1.37 27.85
CA VAL A 370 12.79 -2.34 26.77
C VAL A 370 12.58 -1.68 25.43
N ILE A 371 13.57 -1.79 24.56
CA ILE A 371 13.51 -1.37 23.15
C ILE A 371 13.50 -2.66 22.33
N ALA A 372 12.48 -2.87 21.51
CA ALA A 372 12.37 -4.06 20.67
C ALA A 372 11.91 -3.67 19.27
N LEU A 373 12.66 -4.08 18.25
CA LEU A 373 12.40 -3.80 16.85
C LEU A 373 13.11 -4.80 15.93
N ASP A 374 12.77 -4.76 14.64
CA ASP A 374 13.44 -5.57 13.62
C ASP A 374 14.91 -5.18 13.48
N GLY A 375 15.75 -6.16 13.35
CA GLY A 375 17.20 -5.99 13.29
C GLY A 375 17.76 -5.81 11.88
N GLU A 376 16.93 -5.92 10.83
CA GLU A 376 17.32 -5.70 9.44
C GLU A 376 16.77 -4.41 8.83
N ASN A 377 15.51 -4.08 9.07
CA ASN A 377 14.77 -3.03 8.36
C ASN A 377 15.34 -1.61 8.56
N PRO A 378 15.79 -1.17 9.75
CA PRO A 378 16.19 0.21 9.97
C PRO A 378 17.39 0.66 9.15
N TRP A 379 18.40 -0.19 8.99
CA TRP A 379 19.75 0.20 8.58
C TRP A 379 19.84 0.68 7.14
N LEU A 380 19.01 0.20 6.24
CA LEU A 380 18.94 0.69 4.87
C LEU A 380 18.51 2.16 4.78
N HIS A 381 17.85 2.67 5.81
CA HIS A 381 17.38 4.05 5.88
C HIS A 381 18.40 5.01 6.51
N PHE A 382 19.44 4.49 7.14
CA PHE A 382 20.50 5.32 7.73
C PHE A 382 21.52 5.77 6.67
N PRO A 383 22.00 7.03 6.70
CA PRO A 383 22.91 7.55 5.69
C PRO A 383 24.21 6.76 5.55
N GLU A 384 24.77 6.27 6.67
CA GLU A 384 26.00 5.50 6.74
C GLU A 384 25.73 4.01 7.03
N GLY A 385 24.48 3.52 6.80
CA GLY A 385 24.10 2.12 6.98
C GLY A 385 23.89 1.69 8.44
N GLY A 386 23.78 2.65 9.36
CA GLY A 386 23.44 2.44 10.78
C GLY A 386 24.57 1.96 11.69
N GLY A 387 25.68 1.50 11.14
CA GLY A 387 26.76 0.96 11.96
C GLY A 387 27.42 2.00 12.87
N ARG A 388 27.54 3.23 12.41
CA ARG A 388 28.04 4.33 13.25
C ARG A 388 27.04 4.67 14.37
N PHE A 389 25.75 4.73 14.06
CA PHE A 389 24.69 4.93 15.06
C PHE A 389 24.79 3.87 16.17
N LEU A 390 24.86 2.60 15.80
CA LEU A 390 24.94 1.49 16.74
C LEU A 390 26.20 1.58 17.64
N ARG A 391 27.37 1.75 17.04
CA ARG A 391 28.64 1.84 17.84
C ARG A 391 28.61 3.00 18.80
N GLU A 392 28.26 4.21 18.34
CA GLU A 392 28.22 5.39 19.20
C GLU A 392 27.15 5.26 20.30
N LEU A 393 25.99 4.64 20.00
CA LEU A 393 24.98 4.34 21.01
C LEU A 393 25.50 3.37 22.06
N PHE A 394 26.08 2.24 21.66
CA PHE A 394 26.55 1.19 22.57
C PHE A 394 27.72 1.69 23.43
N GLU A 395 28.66 2.44 22.87
CA GLU A 395 29.74 3.08 23.65
C GLU A 395 29.21 4.05 24.71
N ARG A 396 28.18 4.85 24.39
CA ARG A 396 27.53 5.75 25.35
C ARG A 396 26.80 4.99 26.46
N LEU A 397 26.12 3.89 26.11
CA LEU A 397 25.41 3.05 27.07
C LEU A 397 26.38 2.27 27.96
N ASN A 398 27.46 1.71 27.42
CA ASN A 398 28.50 1.05 28.22
C ASN A 398 29.18 2.02 29.21
N ASN A 399 29.19 3.30 28.92
CA ASN A 399 29.74 4.36 29.77
C ASN A 399 28.66 5.18 30.49
N SER A 400 27.39 4.73 30.49
CA SER A 400 26.32 5.36 31.25
C SER A 400 26.63 5.33 32.75
N GLY A 401 26.17 6.35 33.47
CA GLY A 401 26.36 6.40 34.93
C GLY A 401 25.52 5.33 35.65
N PRO A 402 25.67 5.24 36.97
CA PRO A 402 24.98 4.16 37.75
C PRO A 402 23.46 4.26 37.74
N GLU A 403 22.91 5.33 37.18
CA GLU A 403 21.45 5.52 37.11
C GLU A 403 20.79 4.64 36.02
N LEU A 404 21.52 4.33 34.94
CA LEU A 404 21.08 3.52 33.82
C LEU A 404 22.07 2.40 33.52
N VAL A 405 21.66 1.15 33.68
CA VAL A 405 22.52 -0.02 33.50
C VAL A 405 22.01 -0.88 32.33
N PRO A 406 22.80 -1.03 31.27
CA PRO A 406 22.44 -2.00 30.22
C PRO A 406 22.47 -3.44 30.77
N ALA A 407 21.38 -4.18 30.65
CA ALA A 407 21.24 -5.54 31.12
C ALA A 407 20.39 -6.38 30.14
N THR A 408 20.67 -7.66 30.00
CA THR A 408 19.83 -8.58 29.22
C THR A 408 18.55 -8.89 29.96
N LEU A 409 17.50 -9.30 29.24
CA LEU A 409 16.21 -9.64 29.84
C LEU A 409 16.33 -10.85 30.77
N GLY A 410 17.16 -11.84 30.42
CA GLY A 410 17.45 -12.98 31.27
C GLY A 410 18.13 -12.60 32.58
N ALA A 411 19.08 -11.67 32.55
CA ALA A 411 19.75 -11.15 33.76
C ALA A 411 18.78 -10.34 34.64
N ILE A 412 17.90 -9.56 34.06
CA ILE A 412 16.84 -8.83 34.78
C ILE A 412 15.92 -9.81 35.49
N CYS A 413 15.54 -10.93 34.85
CA CYS A 413 14.68 -11.95 35.44
C CYS A 413 15.27 -12.66 36.68
N GLU A 414 16.59 -12.64 36.87
CA GLU A 414 17.25 -13.29 38.05
C GLU A 414 16.98 -12.52 39.35
N SER A 415 16.75 -11.24 39.28
CA SER A 415 16.50 -10.36 40.42
C SER A 415 15.11 -9.69 40.43
N ALA A 416 14.28 -10.00 39.42
CA ALA A 416 12.99 -9.34 39.25
C ALA A 416 11.96 -9.84 40.29
N GLU A 417 11.22 -8.89 40.84
CA GLU A 417 9.99 -9.14 41.62
C GLU A 417 8.80 -8.64 40.78
N PRO A 418 8.28 -9.44 39.84
CA PRO A 418 7.27 -9.00 38.88
C PRO A 418 5.95 -8.71 39.59
N GLU A 419 5.28 -7.65 39.13
CA GLU A 419 3.90 -7.37 39.54
C GLU A 419 2.91 -8.32 38.84
N THR A 420 1.81 -8.62 39.52
CA THR A 420 0.78 -9.52 38.97
C THR A 420 -0.08 -8.75 37.97
N LEU A 421 -0.27 -9.32 36.80
CA LEU A 421 -1.23 -8.89 35.80
C LEU A 421 -2.47 -9.80 35.89
N ASP A 422 -3.63 -9.22 36.20
CA ASP A 422 -4.87 -10.00 36.42
C ASP A 422 -5.42 -10.58 35.12
N ARG A 423 -5.19 -9.89 33.99
CA ARG A 423 -5.62 -10.31 32.64
C ARG A 423 -4.64 -9.80 31.60
N LEU A 424 -4.55 -10.51 30.47
CA LEU A 424 -3.77 -10.07 29.33
C LEU A 424 -4.69 -9.86 28.13
N HIS A 425 -4.66 -8.65 27.54
CA HIS A 425 -5.38 -8.38 26.29
C HIS A 425 -4.75 -9.17 25.16
N PRO A 426 -5.52 -9.99 24.39
CA PRO A 426 -4.99 -10.69 23.23
C PRO A 426 -4.75 -9.73 22.07
N GLY A 427 -3.57 -9.78 21.47
CA GLY A 427 -3.23 -8.89 20.34
C GLY A 427 -1.76 -9.00 19.97
N SER A 428 -1.31 -8.10 19.12
CA SER A 428 0.04 -8.00 18.56
C SER A 428 0.65 -6.63 18.78
N TRP A 429 1.90 -6.42 18.36
CA TRP A 429 2.52 -5.09 18.37
C TRP A 429 1.91 -4.11 17.34
N ILE A 430 1.10 -4.62 16.40
CA ILE A 430 0.39 -3.78 15.42
C ILE A 430 -1.02 -3.48 15.93
N ASN A 431 -1.23 -2.24 16.38
CA ASN A 431 -2.53 -1.73 16.87
C ASN A 431 -3.16 -2.56 18.02
N SER A 432 -2.41 -3.47 18.65
CA SER A 432 -2.88 -4.37 19.71
C SER A 432 -4.04 -5.30 19.29
N ILE A 433 -4.13 -5.64 18.00
CA ILE A 433 -5.12 -6.56 17.42
C ILE A 433 -4.45 -7.50 16.41
N PHE A 434 -5.22 -8.41 15.79
CA PHE A 434 -4.73 -9.36 14.79
C PHE A 434 -5.12 -9.01 13.35
N ALA A 435 -5.66 -7.80 13.08
CA ALA A 435 -6.19 -7.41 11.78
C ALA A 435 -5.20 -7.52 10.61
N THR A 436 -3.91 -7.40 10.91
CA THR A 436 -2.84 -7.53 9.90
C THR A 436 -2.73 -8.94 9.33
N TRP A 437 -3.15 -9.98 10.06
CA TRP A 437 -2.98 -11.38 9.67
C TRP A 437 -4.29 -12.11 9.34
N ILE A 438 -5.45 -11.55 9.72
CA ILE A 438 -6.75 -12.19 9.52
C ILE A 438 -7.84 -11.12 9.39
N GLY A 439 -8.95 -11.43 8.69
CA GLY A 439 -10.09 -10.53 8.52
C GLY A 439 -10.13 -9.81 7.17
N HIS A 440 -9.01 -9.60 6.50
CA HIS A 440 -8.99 -9.20 5.10
C HIS A 440 -9.40 -10.39 4.22
N PRO A 441 -10.19 -10.22 3.14
CA PRO A 441 -10.69 -11.35 2.32
C PRO A 441 -9.62 -12.32 1.84
N GLU A 442 -8.49 -11.82 1.32
CA GLU A 442 -7.39 -12.66 0.85
C GLU A 442 -6.72 -13.41 2.01
N LYS A 443 -6.54 -12.76 3.16
CA LYS A 443 -5.97 -13.38 4.38
C LYS A 443 -6.92 -14.42 4.96
N THR A 444 -8.21 -14.10 5.05
CA THR A 444 -9.24 -15.06 5.48
C THR A 444 -9.27 -16.28 4.56
N ARG A 445 -9.15 -16.07 3.24
CA ARG A 445 -9.05 -17.16 2.27
C ARG A 445 -7.81 -18.03 2.48
N ALA A 446 -6.67 -17.42 2.79
CA ALA A 446 -5.45 -18.18 3.12
C ALA A 446 -5.65 -19.06 4.36
N TRP A 447 -6.28 -18.54 5.42
CA TRP A 447 -6.66 -19.33 6.60
C TRP A 447 -7.64 -20.47 6.28
N GLU A 448 -8.63 -20.24 5.39
CA GLU A 448 -9.55 -21.31 4.94
C GLU A 448 -8.80 -22.43 4.22
N VAL A 449 -7.87 -22.06 3.31
CA VAL A 449 -7.08 -23.04 2.55
C VAL A 449 -6.17 -23.82 3.49
N LEU A 450 -5.49 -23.14 4.43
CA LEU A 450 -4.69 -23.78 5.48
C LEU A 450 -5.54 -24.75 6.31
N ALA A 451 -6.73 -24.34 6.75
CA ALA A 451 -7.66 -25.16 7.52
C ALA A 451 -8.13 -26.39 6.73
N ASP A 452 -8.40 -26.24 5.44
CA ASP A 452 -8.82 -27.36 4.58
C ASP A 452 -7.70 -28.39 4.41
N VAL A 453 -6.48 -27.94 4.17
CA VAL A 453 -5.29 -28.81 4.08
C VAL A 453 -5.02 -29.50 5.41
N ARG A 454 -5.03 -28.74 6.51
CA ARG A 454 -4.79 -29.28 7.87
C ARG A 454 -5.81 -30.37 8.24
N ARG A 455 -7.10 -30.13 7.97
CA ARG A 455 -8.16 -31.13 8.19
C ARG A 455 -8.00 -32.37 7.32
N ALA A 456 -7.54 -32.21 6.08
CA ALA A 456 -7.31 -33.36 5.19
C ALA A 456 -6.14 -34.23 5.67
N ILE A 457 -5.06 -33.61 6.17
CA ILE A 457 -3.90 -34.31 6.78
C ILE A 457 -4.33 -35.05 8.06
N GLU A 458 -5.07 -34.39 8.94
CA GLU A 458 -5.57 -34.97 10.18
C GLU A 458 -6.42 -36.22 9.95
N LYS A 459 -7.33 -36.21 8.97
CA LYS A 459 -8.15 -37.36 8.59
C LYS A 459 -7.33 -38.59 8.20
N LYS A 460 -6.09 -38.40 7.74
CA LYS A 460 -5.22 -39.50 7.32
C LYS A 460 -4.41 -40.12 8.44
N GLY A 461 -4.12 -39.45 9.54
CA GLY A 461 -3.38 -40.10 10.63
C GLY A 461 -2.61 -39.19 11.58
N ASN A 462 -2.93 -37.92 11.71
CA ASN A 462 -2.28 -36.99 12.64
C ASN A 462 -0.78 -36.73 12.38
N GLU A 463 -0.25 -37.08 11.23
CA GLU A 463 1.10 -36.66 10.84
C GLU A 463 1.12 -35.13 10.62
N ARG A 464 2.17 -34.50 11.12
CA ARG A 464 2.42 -33.06 10.92
C ARG A 464 3.63 -32.90 10.00
N PRO A 465 3.41 -32.74 8.70
CA PRO A 465 4.51 -32.46 7.77
C PRO A 465 5.20 -31.14 8.12
N GLU A 466 6.52 -31.11 7.96
CA GLU A 466 7.30 -29.89 8.19
C GLU A 466 6.80 -28.71 7.34
N SER A 467 6.48 -28.96 6.08
CA SER A 467 5.98 -27.93 5.19
C SER A 467 4.65 -27.31 5.64
N LEU A 468 3.80 -28.05 6.38
CA LEU A 468 2.59 -27.48 6.99
C LEU A 468 2.94 -26.36 7.99
N LEU A 469 3.96 -26.59 8.80
CA LEU A 469 4.41 -25.64 9.81
C LEU A 469 5.00 -24.39 9.17
N LEU A 470 5.73 -24.56 8.06
CA LEU A 470 6.22 -23.42 7.28
C LEU A 470 5.07 -22.60 6.67
N ALA A 471 3.96 -23.24 6.29
CA ALA A 471 2.76 -22.56 5.82
C ALA A 471 1.99 -21.81 6.94
N GLU A 472 2.21 -22.12 8.21
CA GLU A 472 1.62 -21.44 9.37
C GLU A 472 2.30 -20.10 9.70
N GLY A 473 3.43 -19.79 9.09
CA GLY A 473 4.20 -18.56 9.32
C GLY A 473 3.39 -17.29 9.13
N SER A 474 3.66 -16.26 9.94
CA SER A 474 2.94 -14.99 9.91
C SER A 474 3.11 -14.22 8.60
N ASP A 475 4.23 -14.39 7.93
CA ASP A 475 4.65 -13.65 6.74
C ASP A 475 3.65 -13.75 5.59
N TRP A 476 3.12 -14.94 5.35
CA TRP A 476 2.18 -15.18 4.27
C TRP A 476 0.94 -14.31 4.42
N PHE A 477 0.40 -14.24 5.63
CA PHE A 477 -0.77 -13.44 5.95
C PHE A 477 -0.46 -11.94 6.01
N TRP A 478 0.79 -11.54 6.30
CA TRP A 478 1.21 -10.14 6.26
C TRP A 478 1.13 -9.56 4.85
N TRP A 479 1.65 -10.29 3.85
CA TRP A 479 1.81 -9.80 2.48
C TRP A 479 0.60 -10.05 1.57
N LEU A 480 -0.41 -10.79 2.01
CA LEU A 480 -1.66 -10.96 1.30
C LEU A 480 -2.57 -9.73 1.53
N GLY A 481 -3.36 -9.37 0.51
CA GLY A 481 -4.25 -8.22 0.57
C GLY A 481 -3.59 -6.92 0.10
N ASP A 482 -4.39 -5.85 0.06
CA ASP A 482 -3.98 -4.50 -0.37
C ASP A 482 -3.65 -3.56 0.81
N ASP A 483 -3.81 -4.03 2.03
CA ASP A 483 -3.45 -3.31 3.26
C ASP A 483 -1.92 -3.25 3.50
N ASN A 484 -1.16 -4.22 2.99
CA ASN A 484 0.31 -4.22 2.99
C ASN A 484 0.86 -4.45 1.57
N PRO A 485 0.76 -3.46 0.67
CA PRO A 485 1.09 -3.66 -0.74
C PRO A 485 2.59 -3.87 -0.97
N THR A 486 2.92 -4.93 -1.71
CA THR A 486 4.29 -5.21 -2.19
C THR A 486 4.26 -5.73 -3.63
N GLU A 487 5.31 -5.41 -4.41
CA GLU A 487 5.48 -5.99 -5.74
C GLU A 487 5.75 -7.51 -5.69
N LEU A 488 6.19 -8.02 -4.54
CA LEU A 488 6.46 -9.44 -4.30
C LEU A 488 5.24 -10.24 -3.77
N ALA A 489 4.06 -9.63 -3.61
CA ALA A 489 2.86 -10.32 -3.14
C ALA A 489 2.53 -11.60 -3.95
N PRO A 490 2.64 -11.62 -5.31
CA PRO A 490 2.43 -12.85 -6.07
C PRO A 490 3.44 -13.97 -5.73
N LEU A 491 4.68 -13.60 -5.38
CA LEU A 491 5.71 -14.55 -4.97
C LEU A 491 5.38 -15.15 -3.59
N TYR A 492 4.98 -14.33 -2.62
CA TYR A 492 4.58 -14.80 -1.29
C TYR A 492 3.36 -15.71 -1.34
N ASP A 493 2.34 -15.38 -2.15
CA ASP A 493 1.20 -16.25 -2.42
C ASP A 493 1.65 -17.61 -3.00
N GLN A 494 2.57 -17.59 -3.98
CA GLN A 494 3.11 -18.80 -4.58
C GLN A 494 3.87 -19.67 -3.57
N ILE A 495 4.74 -19.09 -2.74
CA ILE A 495 5.53 -19.85 -1.75
C ILE A 495 4.60 -20.48 -0.70
N PHE A 496 3.62 -19.73 -0.20
CA PHE A 496 2.60 -20.24 0.72
C PHE A 496 1.88 -21.47 0.16
N ARG A 497 1.41 -21.40 -1.09
CA ARG A 497 0.74 -22.52 -1.75
C ARG A 497 1.67 -23.70 -2.03
N HIS A 498 2.95 -23.45 -2.33
CA HIS A 498 3.95 -24.51 -2.45
C HIS A 498 4.17 -25.24 -1.13
N HIS A 499 4.30 -24.53 0.00
CA HIS A 499 4.39 -25.18 1.31
C HIS A 499 3.16 -26.05 1.61
N LEU A 500 1.96 -25.62 1.26
CA LEU A 500 0.74 -26.42 1.40
C LEU A 500 0.73 -27.65 0.48
N ALA A 501 1.21 -27.50 -0.76
CA ALA A 501 1.32 -28.61 -1.71
C ALA A 501 2.35 -29.66 -1.21
N ASP A 502 3.52 -29.21 -0.77
CA ASP A 502 4.56 -30.03 -0.17
C ASP A 502 4.04 -30.77 1.08
N ALA A 503 3.26 -30.09 1.91
CA ALA A 503 2.63 -30.71 3.08
C ALA A 503 1.64 -31.83 2.67
N CYS A 504 0.87 -31.63 1.62
CA CYS A 504 -0.02 -32.66 1.06
C CYS A 504 0.79 -33.84 0.51
N GLU A 505 1.87 -33.59 -0.20
CA GLU A 505 2.77 -34.62 -0.73
C GLU A 505 3.43 -35.42 0.39
N GLN A 506 4.01 -34.77 1.39
CA GLN A 506 4.60 -35.39 2.57
C GLN A 506 3.60 -36.26 3.35
N ALA A 507 2.35 -35.81 3.45
CA ALA A 507 1.26 -36.57 4.05
C ALA A 507 0.68 -37.65 3.10
N GLY A 508 1.08 -37.67 1.83
CA GLY A 508 0.56 -38.61 0.83
C GLY A 508 -0.94 -38.42 0.55
N ILE A 509 -1.43 -37.17 0.49
CA ILE A 509 -2.81 -36.83 0.17
C ILE A 509 -2.88 -35.99 -1.10
N VAL A 510 -4.04 -35.99 -1.76
CA VAL A 510 -4.33 -35.03 -2.83
C VAL A 510 -4.79 -33.72 -2.19
N PRO A 511 -4.27 -32.56 -2.62
CA PRO A 511 -4.73 -31.28 -2.10
C PRO A 511 -6.25 -31.15 -2.16
N PRO A 512 -6.92 -30.73 -1.07
CA PRO A 512 -8.37 -30.61 -1.01
C PRO A 512 -8.90 -29.41 -1.81
N VAL A 513 -8.01 -28.49 -2.19
CA VAL A 513 -8.26 -27.29 -3.01
C VAL A 513 -7.25 -27.21 -4.15
N ASP A 514 -7.57 -26.50 -5.21
CA ASP A 514 -6.65 -26.27 -6.33
C ASP A 514 -5.55 -25.26 -5.92
N LEU A 515 -4.39 -25.78 -5.51
CA LEU A 515 -3.25 -24.98 -5.08
C LEU A 515 -2.46 -24.38 -6.26
N ASP A 516 -2.77 -24.71 -7.51
CA ASP A 516 -2.15 -24.09 -8.68
C ASP A 516 -2.72 -22.69 -8.95
N GLN A 517 -3.91 -22.40 -8.45
CA GLN A 517 -4.56 -21.10 -8.62
C GLN A 517 -4.13 -20.11 -7.53
N PRO A 518 -3.81 -18.85 -7.88
CA PRO A 518 -3.57 -17.80 -6.89
C PRO A 518 -4.74 -17.63 -5.92
N LEU A 519 -4.46 -17.35 -4.65
CA LEU A 519 -5.51 -17.13 -3.62
C LEU A 519 -6.51 -16.05 -4.04
N LYS A 520 -6.04 -14.99 -4.70
CA LYS A 520 -6.89 -13.92 -5.23
C LYS A 520 -7.93 -14.42 -6.25
N ALA A 521 -7.58 -15.37 -7.11
CA ALA A 521 -8.52 -15.99 -8.05
C ALA A 521 -9.54 -16.85 -7.33
N LEU A 522 -9.16 -17.53 -6.25
CA LEU A 522 -10.04 -18.33 -5.41
C LEU A 522 -11.01 -17.46 -4.59
N THR A 523 -10.58 -16.26 -4.18
CA THR A 523 -11.42 -15.28 -3.48
C THR A 523 -12.53 -14.76 -4.40
N ASN A 524 -12.19 -14.43 -5.64
CA ASN A 524 -13.17 -13.96 -6.63
C ASN A 524 -14.24 -15.00 -7.00
N SER A 525 -13.96 -16.30 -6.85
CA SER A 525 -14.94 -17.36 -7.09
C SER A 525 -15.98 -17.51 -5.96
N SER A 526 -15.63 -17.16 -4.73
CA SER A 526 -16.52 -17.19 -3.56
C SER A 526 -17.29 -15.87 -3.36
N MET A 527 -16.78 -14.73 -3.85
CA MET A 527 -17.45 -13.42 -3.76
C MET A 527 -18.50 -13.14 -4.83
N ARG A 528 -18.73 -14.02 -5.80
CA ARG A 528 -19.87 -13.91 -6.73
C ARG A 528 -21.19 -14.13 -5.99
N GLY A 529 -21.56 -13.12 -5.17
CA GLY A 529 -22.82 -13.12 -4.44
C GLY A 529 -22.78 -12.60 -3.02
N SER A 530 -21.72 -11.88 -2.60
CA SER A 530 -21.71 -11.20 -1.29
C SER A 530 -22.85 -10.20 -1.22
N THR A 531 -23.82 -10.50 -0.34
CA THR A 531 -24.92 -9.60 0.04
C THR A 531 -24.54 -8.67 1.19
N VAL A 532 -23.28 -8.68 1.62
CA VAL A 532 -22.79 -7.93 2.79
C VAL A 532 -22.30 -6.55 2.38
N SER A 533 -22.67 -5.53 3.16
CA SER A 533 -22.18 -4.16 2.95
C SER A 533 -20.69 -4.04 3.23
N GLU A 534 -19.96 -3.27 2.42
CA GLU A 534 -18.54 -2.99 2.58
C GLU A 534 -18.21 -1.51 2.38
N LEU A 535 -17.10 -1.04 2.96
CA LEU A 535 -16.57 0.29 2.72
C LEU A 535 -15.44 0.22 1.70
N ARG A 536 -15.54 1.04 0.65
CA ARG A 536 -14.50 1.19 -0.36
C ARG A 536 -13.91 2.59 -0.36
N TYR A 537 -12.61 2.68 -0.47
CA TYR A 537 -11.88 3.95 -0.52
C TYR A 537 -11.53 4.33 -1.96
N CYS A 538 -11.81 5.58 -2.33
CA CYS A 538 -11.41 6.15 -3.61
C CYS A 538 -9.99 6.73 -3.54
N ALA A 539 -9.02 6.04 -4.13
CA ALA A 539 -7.62 6.48 -4.14
C ALA A 539 -7.38 7.78 -4.95
N VAL A 540 -8.30 8.16 -5.83
CA VAL A 540 -8.23 9.39 -6.64
C VAL A 540 -8.75 10.60 -5.88
N LYS A 541 -9.91 10.47 -5.23
CA LYS A 541 -10.66 11.61 -4.64
C LYS A 541 -10.62 11.63 -3.11
N HIS A 542 -10.07 10.61 -2.45
CA HIS A 542 -9.92 10.51 -0.99
C HIS A 542 -11.24 10.53 -0.21
N TYR A 543 -12.24 9.78 -0.66
CA TYR A 543 -13.48 9.56 0.08
C TYR A 543 -13.78 8.07 0.25
N TRP A 544 -14.65 7.75 1.22
CA TRP A 544 -15.16 6.41 1.44
C TRP A 544 -16.59 6.26 0.92
N THR A 545 -16.90 5.12 0.33
CA THR A 545 -18.26 4.73 -0.06
C THR A 545 -18.63 3.42 0.62
N ILE A 546 -19.84 3.36 1.18
CA ILE A 546 -20.44 2.12 1.65
C ILE A 546 -21.16 1.47 0.47
N ILE A 547 -20.67 0.34 0.01
CA ILE A 547 -21.37 -0.49 -0.96
C ILE A 547 -22.33 -1.38 -0.17
N ALA A 548 -23.65 -1.19 -0.34
CA ALA A 548 -24.69 -1.79 0.48
C ALA A 548 -25.79 -2.47 -0.35
N PRO A 549 -25.52 -3.66 -0.96
CA PRO A 549 -26.43 -4.33 -1.89
C PRO A 549 -27.80 -4.64 -1.28
N GLU A 550 -27.88 -4.94 0.01
CA GLU A 550 -29.12 -5.21 0.72
C GLU A 550 -30.09 -4.00 0.77
N ARG A 551 -29.59 -2.78 0.57
CA ARG A 551 -30.42 -1.56 0.51
C ARG A 551 -31.15 -1.39 -0.82
N LYS A 552 -30.84 -2.18 -1.85
CA LYS A 552 -31.49 -2.14 -3.16
C LYS A 552 -33.00 -2.28 -3.12
N HIS A 553 -33.53 -2.88 -2.06
CA HIS A 553 -34.98 -3.12 -1.84
C HIS A 553 -35.61 -2.15 -0.83
N ARG A 554 -34.91 -1.09 -0.43
CA ARG A 554 -35.47 -0.09 0.50
C ARG A 554 -36.58 0.70 -0.19
N PRO A 555 -37.77 0.89 0.45
CA PRO A 555 -38.81 1.75 -0.12
C PRO A 555 -38.30 3.17 -0.37
N GLY A 556 -38.45 3.67 -1.60
CA GLY A 556 -37.99 5.00 -2.02
C GLY A 556 -36.56 5.05 -2.57
N GLU A 557 -35.86 3.93 -2.69
CA GLU A 557 -34.64 3.82 -3.46
C GLU A 557 -34.96 3.28 -4.85
N GLY A 558 -34.58 3.98 -5.89
CA GLY A 558 -34.76 3.64 -7.30
C GLY A 558 -34.39 4.81 -8.19
N VAL A 559 -34.18 4.54 -9.47
CA VAL A 559 -33.88 5.58 -10.42
C VAL A 559 -35.05 6.56 -10.49
N LEU A 560 -34.75 7.85 -10.28
CA LEU A 560 -35.76 8.91 -10.40
C LEU A 560 -36.09 9.08 -11.91
N SER A 561 -37.34 9.10 -12.27
CA SER A 561 -37.76 9.41 -13.63
C SER A 561 -37.95 10.90 -13.82
N ASP A 562 -37.58 11.45 -14.96
CA ASP A 562 -37.85 12.84 -15.31
C ASP A 562 -39.33 13.00 -15.77
N THR A 563 -40.16 13.54 -14.88
CA THR A 563 -41.59 13.73 -15.11
C THR A 563 -41.95 15.11 -15.65
N THR A 564 -40.96 15.85 -16.18
CA THR A 564 -41.17 17.23 -16.66
C THR A 564 -41.97 17.21 -17.97
N GLU A 565 -43.09 17.95 -18.04
CA GLU A 565 -43.86 18.08 -19.29
C GLU A 565 -43.04 18.86 -20.37
N PRO A 566 -43.22 18.54 -21.67
CA PRO A 566 -42.56 19.23 -22.76
C PRO A 566 -42.93 20.74 -22.78
N THR A 567 -41.92 21.59 -22.87
CA THR A 567 -42.09 23.04 -23.06
C THR A 567 -42.47 23.30 -24.52
N ALA A 568 -43.44 24.18 -24.76
CA ALA A 568 -43.76 24.62 -26.13
C ALA A 568 -42.54 25.30 -26.77
N VAL A 569 -42.31 25.08 -28.05
CA VAL A 569 -41.12 25.63 -28.77
C VAL A 569 -41.03 27.13 -28.65
N GLU A 570 -42.19 27.83 -28.59
CA GLU A 570 -42.27 29.29 -28.47
C GLU A 570 -41.79 29.80 -27.11
N ASP A 571 -41.89 28.96 -26.06
CA ASP A 571 -41.48 29.27 -24.69
C ASP A 571 -40.09 28.76 -24.35
N ASP A 572 -39.43 28.05 -25.27
CA ASP A 572 -38.10 27.51 -25.09
C ASP A 572 -37.01 28.52 -25.46
N PRO A 573 -36.30 29.15 -24.51
CA PRO A 573 -35.33 30.20 -24.81
C PRO A 573 -34.10 29.74 -25.58
N PHE A 574 -33.89 28.40 -25.68
CA PHE A 574 -32.73 27.84 -26.35
C PHE A 574 -33.04 27.34 -27.77
N ALA A 575 -34.29 27.21 -28.12
CA ALA A 575 -34.69 26.76 -29.45
C ALA A 575 -34.25 27.75 -30.56
N ALA A 576 -33.99 27.19 -31.75
CA ALA A 576 -33.69 28.02 -32.92
C ALA A 576 -34.83 29.01 -33.24
N GLY A 577 -34.51 30.27 -33.44
CA GLY A 577 -35.46 31.38 -33.64
C GLY A 577 -35.76 32.16 -32.36
N ASN A 578 -35.38 31.68 -31.19
CA ASN A 578 -35.61 32.34 -29.90
C ASN A 578 -34.34 33.01 -29.34
N GLU A 579 -33.30 33.22 -30.16
CA GLU A 579 -32.00 33.74 -29.73
C GLU A 579 -32.09 35.10 -29.01
N ALA A 580 -33.11 35.89 -29.28
CA ALA A 580 -33.36 37.15 -28.61
C ALA A 580 -33.78 37.03 -27.15
N GLN A 581 -34.21 35.84 -26.70
CA GLN A 581 -34.59 35.56 -25.31
C GLN A 581 -33.38 35.26 -24.40
N THR A 582 -32.18 35.12 -24.96
CA THR A 582 -30.94 34.86 -24.24
C THR A 582 -30.00 36.05 -24.26
N ARG A 583 -28.90 35.98 -23.48
CA ARG A 583 -27.80 36.93 -23.57
C ARG A 583 -27.13 36.90 -24.94
N PRO A 584 -26.46 37.98 -25.35
CA PRO A 584 -25.68 37.99 -26.58
C PRO A 584 -24.73 36.80 -26.67
N GLU A 585 -24.64 36.29 -27.88
CA GLU A 585 -23.81 35.15 -28.21
C GLU A 585 -22.31 35.46 -28.04
N ILE A 586 -21.56 34.58 -27.35
CA ILE A 586 -20.12 34.66 -27.17
C ILE A 586 -19.42 33.84 -28.26
N PHE A 587 -19.99 32.66 -28.59
CA PHE A 587 -19.42 31.72 -29.54
C PHE A 587 -20.52 30.86 -30.18
N ARG A 588 -20.30 30.38 -31.40
CA ARG A 588 -21.18 29.43 -32.11
C ARG A 588 -20.42 28.63 -33.15
N ILE A 589 -20.94 27.45 -33.49
CA ILE A 589 -20.48 26.58 -34.58
C ILE A 589 -21.66 26.30 -35.51
N PRO A 590 -21.57 26.52 -36.88
CA PRO A 590 -20.49 27.24 -37.54
C PRO A 590 -20.50 28.74 -37.21
N ALA A 591 -19.42 29.44 -37.53
CA ALA A 591 -19.30 30.86 -37.25
C ALA A 591 -20.42 31.66 -37.93
N ALA A 592 -20.91 32.73 -37.29
CA ALA A 592 -22.05 33.53 -37.80
C ALA A 592 -21.84 34.12 -39.20
N ALA A 593 -20.60 34.41 -39.59
CA ALA A 593 -20.23 34.94 -40.90
C ALA A 593 -20.54 33.98 -42.06
N ASP A 594 -20.74 32.69 -41.81
CA ASP A 594 -20.96 31.68 -42.84
C ASP A 594 -22.42 31.63 -43.33
N GLY A 595 -23.33 32.37 -42.64
CA GLY A 595 -24.77 32.38 -42.98
C GLY A 595 -25.49 31.07 -42.77
N THR A 596 -24.82 30.08 -42.22
CA THR A 596 -25.35 28.72 -41.91
C THR A 596 -26.09 28.73 -40.57
N PRO A 597 -27.21 28.01 -40.41
CA PRO A 597 -27.82 27.80 -39.10
C PRO A 597 -26.78 27.24 -38.08
N TRP A 598 -26.91 27.70 -36.85
CA TRP A 598 -26.03 27.21 -35.81
C TRP A 598 -26.34 25.75 -35.39
N GLN A 599 -25.33 25.01 -35.01
CA GLN A 599 -25.44 23.67 -34.44
C GLN A 599 -25.21 23.71 -32.93
N VAL A 600 -24.22 24.47 -32.49
CA VAL A 600 -23.92 24.75 -31.08
C VAL A 600 -23.79 26.24 -30.85
N ARG A 601 -24.32 26.72 -29.75
CA ARG A 601 -24.38 28.15 -29.41
C ARG A 601 -23.99 28.39 -27.95
N VAL A 602 -23.18 29.41 -27.69
CA VAL A 602 -22.68 29.73 -26.34
C VAL A 602 -22.94 31.17 -25.98
N PHE A 603 -23.46 31.43 -24.80
CA PHE A 603 -23.72 32.76 -24.25
C PHE A 603 -23.52 32.79 -22.71
N ALA A 604 -23.35 34.01 -22.15
CA ALA A 604 -23.23 34.17 -20.71
C ALA A 604 -24.53 33.78 -20.00
N ASN A 605 -24.44 33.04 -18.91
CA ASN A 605 -25.62 32.69 -18.10
C ASN A 605 -26.35 33.97 -17.65
N SER A 606 -27.68 33.99 -17.72
CA SER A 606 -28.50 35.15 -17.32
C SER A 606 -28.40 35.45 -15.82
N PHE A 607 -28.13 34.42 -15.01
CA PHE A 607 -27.95 34.46 -13.57
C PHE A 607 -26.57 33.91 -13.16
N PRO A 608 -25.47 34.62 -13.55
CA PRO A 608 -24.14 34.03 -13.42
C PRO A 608 -23.71 33.98 -11.97
N ALA A 609 -23.12 32.84 -11.53
CA ALA A 609 -22.54 32.66 -10.22
C ALA A 609 -21.25 33.49 -10.04
N LEU A 610 -20.51 33.72 -11.14
CA LEU A 610 -19.28 34.53 -11.21
C LEU A 610 -19.37 35.44 -12.42
N ARG A 611 -18.65 36.57 -12.38
CA ARG A 611 -18.63 37.55 -13.46
C ARG A 611 -17.21 37.84 -13.90
N VAL A 612 -17.04 38.15 -15.19
CA VAL A 612 -15.72 38.43 -15.79
C VAL A 612 -15.16 39.79 -15.39
N GLU A 613 -16.04 40.70 -14.98
CA GLU A 613 -15.69 42.07 -14.60
C GLU A 613 -15.06 42.11 -13.21
N GLY A 614 -14.03 42.93 -13.03
CA GLY A 614 -13.36 43.17 -11.74
C GLY A 614 -11.98 42.55 -11.64
N GLU A 615 -11.33 42.80 -10.51
CA GLU A 615 -10.02 42.26 -10.17
C GLU A 615 -10.15 41.12 -9.16
N VAL A 616 -9.19 40.15 -9.21
CA VAL A 616 -9.13 39.10 -8.23
C VAL A 616 -8.43 39.61 -6.98
N VAL A 617 -9.20 40.02 -5.98
CA VAL A 617 -8.75 40.46 -4.69
C VAL A 617 -8.87 39.27 -3.69
N ARG A 618 -7.82 39.07 -2.89
CA ARG A 618 -7.81 38.09 -1.80
C ARG A 618 -7.62 38.81 -0.48
N GLU A 619 -8.51 38.56 0.46
CA GLU A 619 -8.51 39.16 1.78
C GLU A 619 -8.70 38.11 2.87
N ALA A 620 -8.03 38.33 4.00
CA ALA A 620 -8.24 37.53 5.19
C ALA A 620 -9.21 38.26 6.13
N VAL A 621 -10.28 37.59 6.56
CA VAL A 621 -11.24 38.09 7.54
C VAL A 621 -11.12 37.21 8.78
N GLY A 622 -10.21 37.56 9.67
CA GLY A 622 -9.83 36.74 10.83
C GLY A 622 -9.14 35.46 10.38
N LEU A 623 -9.71 34.31 10.68
CA LEU A 623 -9.24 32.98 10.24
C LEU A 623 -9.81 32.57 8.88
N ASN A 624 -10.67 33.38 8.28
CA ASN A 624 -11.34 33.05 7.03
C ASN A 624 -10.72 33.83 5.85
N ASP A 625 -10.61 33.20 4.69
CA ASP A 625 -10.16 33.81 3.44
C ASP A 625 -11.35 34.14 2.56
N THR A 626 -11.30 35.29 1.90
CA THR A 626 -12.23 35.68 0.86
C THR A 626 -11.50 35.91 -0.46
N VAL A 627 -12.17 35.61 -1.58
CA VAL A 627 -11.71 35.92 -2.94
C VAL A 627 -12.88 36.52 -3.67
N SER A 628 -12.63 37.64 -4.40
CA SER A 628 -13.69 38.29 -5.19
C SER A 628 -14.26 37.30 -6.24
N GLY A 629 -15.56 37.37 -6.48
CA GLY A 629 -16.31 36.50 -7.39
C GLY A 629 -16.06 36.77 -8.88
N VAL A 630 -14.77 36.92 -9.25
CA VAL A 630 -14.33 37.06 -10.65
C VAL A 630 -14.26 35.68 -11.31
N GLY A 631 -14.89 35.56 -12.49
CA GLY A 631 -14.92 34.29 -13.24
C GLY A 631 -15.87 34.37 -14.43
N ALA A 632 -16.08 33.25 -15.10
CA ALA A 632 -17.07 33.16 -16.18
C ALA A 632 -18.13 32.11 -15.84
N HIS A 633 -19.38 32.37 -16.24
CA HIS A 633 -20.45 31.37 -16.18
C HIS A 633 -21.20 31.41 -17.50
N GLU A 634 -21.07 30.39 -18.33
CA GLU A 634 -21.60 30.31 -19.68
C GLU A 634 -22.54 29.10 -19.84
N VAL A 635 -23.50 29.24 -20.77
CA VAL A 635 -24.39 28.16 -21.22
C VAL A 635 -23.98 27.76 -22.63
N ILE A 636 -23.87 26.47 -22.87
CA ILE A 636 -23.57 25.85 -24.15
C ILE A 636 -24.79 25.06 -24.59
N VAL A 637 -25.56 25.58 -25.54
CA VAL A 637 -26.71 24.87 -26.13
C VAL A 637 -26.19 23.85 -27.12
N GLU A 638 -26.55 22.61 -26.94
CA GLU A 638 -25.94 21.43 -27.60
C GLU A 638 -26.58 21.09 -28.95
N THR A 639 -27.82 21.55 -29.17
CA THR A 639 -28.59 21.35 -30.41
C THR A 639 -29.59 22.49 -30.60
N PRO A 640 -29.94 22.89 -31.83
CA PRO A 640 -31.04 23.83 -32.10
C PRO A 640 -32.43 23.20 -31.92
N GLU A 641 -32.54 21.88 -31.87
CA GLU A 641 -33.77 21.09 -31.88
C GLU A 641 -34.26 20.83 -30.44
N PRO A 642 -35.46 21.35 -30.06
CA PRO A 642 -36.05 21.04 -28.77
C PRO A 642 -36.36 19.54 -28.60
N GLY A 643 -36.12 19.03 -27.38
CA GLY A 643 -36.52 17.65 -27.01
C GLY A 643 -35.50 16.58 -27.40
N LEU A 644 -34.44 16.90 -28.11
CA LEU A 644 -33.30 16.00 -28.30
C LEU A 644 -32.29 16.14 -27.16
N GLU A 645 -31.70 15.01 -26.77
CA GLU A 645 -30.61 14.93 -25.80
C GLU A 645 -29.35 14.34 -26.46
N LEU A 646 -28.20 14.42 -25.80
CA LEU A 646 -26.93 13.93 -26.36
C LEU A 646 -27.01 12.45 -26.87
N ALA A 647 -27.83 11.62 -26.24
CA ALA A 647 -28.05 10.23 -26.68
C ALA A 647 -28.81 10.11 -28.03
N ASP A 648 -29.56 11.16 -28.42
CA ASP A 648 -30.32 11.22 -29.67
C ASP A 648 -29.50 11.73 -30.85
N LEU A 649 -28.46 12.54 -30.55
CA LEU A 649 -27.63 13.20 -31.56
C LEU A 649 -26.81 12.18 -32.36
N HIS A 650 -26.46 12.55 -33.59
CA HIS A 650 -25.45 11.83 -34.36
C HIS A 650 -24.05 12.08 -33.82
N VAL A 651 -23.12 11.14 -34.07
CA VAL A 651 -21.73 11.23 -33.60
C VAL A 651 -21.08 12.55 -34.00
N GLU A 652 -21.35 13.01 -35.23
CA GLU A 652 -20.83 14.26 -35.76
C GLU A 652 -21.36 15.49 -35.02
N GLU A 653 -22.62 15.46 -34.57
CA GLU A 653 -23.22 16.54 -33.76
C GLU A 653 -22.62 16.58 -32.35
N ILE A 654 -22.46 15.42 -31.70
CA ILE A 654 -21.77 15.33 -30.39
C ILE A 654 -20.32 15.80 -30.52
N GLN A 655 -19.63 15.46 -31.61
CA GLN A 655 -18.29 15.97 -31.88
C GLN A 655 -18.27 17.51 -31.95
N VAL A 656 -19.25 18.15 -32.57
CA VAL A 656 -19.36 19.62 -32.63
C VAL A 656 -19.56 20.21 -31.22
N VAL A 657 -20.34 19.56 -30.35
CA VAL A 657 -20.49 19.97 -28.94
C VAL A 657 -19.12 19.89 -28.23
N LEU A 658 -18.37 18.78 -28.38
CA LEU A 658 -17.04 18.63 -27.78
C LEU A 658 -16.02 19.65 -28.38
N GLU A 659 -16.12 20.00 -29.65
CA GLU A 659 -15.32 21.07 -30.26
C GLU A 659 -15.64 22.45 -29.64
N ALA A 660 -16.89 22.71 -29.29
CA ALA A 660 -17.28 23.93 -28.57
C ALA A 660 -16.70 23.95 -27.15
N TYR A 661 -16.71 22.81 -26.41
CA TYR A 661 -16.07 22.70 -25.11
C TYR A 661 -14.58 23.05 -25.20
N ARG A 662 -13.87 22.44 -26.15
CA ARG A 662 -12.45 22.72 -26.40
C ARG A 662 -12.20 24.18 -26.73
N ALA A 663 -12.99 24.77 -27.60
CA ALA A 663 -12.84 26.18 -28.01
C ALA A 663 -13.02 27.11 -26.79
N ARG A 664 -14.03 26.89 -25.95
CA ARG A 664 -14.27 27.69 -24.75
C ARG A 664 -13.16 27.53 -23.71
N LEU A 665 -12.66 26.32 -23.49
CA LEU A 665 -11.50 26.08 -22.63
C LEU A 665 -10.28 26.88 -23.08
N LEU A 666 -9.94 26.84 -24.36
CA LEU A 666 -8.80 27.54 -24.93
C LEU A 666 -8.95 29.07 -24.84
N ASP A 667 -10.17 29.59 -25.01
CA ASP A 667 -10.43 31.01 -24.91
C ASP A 667 -10.32 31.53 -23.48
N LEU A 668 -10.98 30.87 -22.52
CA LEU A 668 -10.99 31.30 -21.13
C LEU A 668 -9.61 31.12 -20.44
N ARG A 669 -8.76 30.22 -20.91
CA ARG A 669 -7.38 30.09 -20.43
C ARG A 669 -6.47 31.25 -20.78
N ARG A 670 -6.86 32.15 -21.72
CA ARG A 670 -6.12 33.38 -21.99
C ARG A 670 -6.23 34.39 -20.86
N ASP A 671 -7.29 34.29 -20.06
CA ASP A 671 -7.42 35.12 -18.86
C ASP A 671 -6.61 34.54 -17.71
N LEU A 672 -5.50 35.20 -17.37
CA LEU A 672 -4.56 34.75 -16.32
C LEU A 672 -5.16 34.77 -14.91
N ARG A 673 -6.30 35.42 -14.71
CA ARG A 673 -7.02 35.43 -13.44
C ARG A 673 -7.70 34.09 -13.17
N LEU A 674 -8.08 33.37 -14.23
CA LEU A 674 -8.82 32.11 -14.14
C LEU A 674 -7.86 30.92 -13.95
N ARG A 675 -8.13 30.08 -12.98
CA ARG A 675 -7.28 28.93 -12.60
C ARG A 675 -7.83 27.59 -13.04
N TYR A 676 -9.15 27.47 -13.10
CA TYR A 676 -9.81 26.24 -13.51
C TYR A 676 -11.08 26.54 -14.27
N VAL A 677 -11.41 25.68 -15.24
CA VAL A 677 -12.64 25.74 -16.01
C VAL A 677 -13.33 24.39 -15.88
N LEU A 678 -14.49 24.37 -15.26
CA LEU A 678 -15.33 23.18 -15.12
C LEU A 678 -16.46 23.25 -16.16
N ILE A 679 -16.57 22.20 -16.98
CA ILE A 679 -17.71 22.01 -17.88
C ILE A 679 -18.56 20.88 -17.34
N PHE A 680 -19.86 21.10 -17.24
CA PHE A 680 -20.78 20.10 -16.73
C PHE A 680 -22.14 20.17 -17.41
N LYS A 681 -22.78 19.03 -17.56
CA LYS A 681 -24.18 18.91 -18.02
C LYS A 681 -25.05 18.43 -16.86
N ASN A 682 -26.21 19.07 -16.73
CA ASN A 682 -27.29 18.59 -15.88
C ASN A 682 -28.46 18.21 -16.80
N LYS A 683 -28.85 16.94 -16.81
CA LYS A 683 -30.07 16.48 -17.50
C LYS A 683 -31.16 16.18 -16.48
N GLY A 684 -32.33 16.75 -16.68
CA GLY A 684 -33.48 16.56 -15.80
C GLY A 684 -33.46 17.41 -14.53
N ARG A 685 -34.64 17.68 -13.97
CA ARG A 685 -34.84 18.58 -12.83
C ARG A 685 -34.12 18.09 -11.56
N GLU A 686 -34.13 16.79 -11.31
CA GLU A 686 -33.48 16.19 -10.14
C GLU A 686 -31.93 16.25 -10.21
N ALA A 687 -31.39 16.42 -11.39
CA ALA A 687 -29.97 16.70 -11.60
C ALA A 687 -29.61 18.19 -11.57
N GLY A 688 -30.62 19.09 -11.39
CA GLY A 688 -30.42 20.54 -11.30
C GLY A 688 -30.60 21.31 -12.61
N ALA A 689 -31.17 20.68 -13.65
CA ALA A 689 -31.52 21.41 -14.87
C ALA A 689 -32.74 22.31 -14.63
N SER A 690 -32.63 23.59 -14.99
CA SER A 690 -33.72 24.57 -14.94
C SER A 690 -34.45 24.71 -16.28
N VAL A 691 -33.82 24.35 -17.38
CA VAL A 691 -34.33 24.35 -18.74
C VAL A 691 -34.19 22.92 -19.28
N ARG A 692 -35.22 22.43 -19.94
CA ARG A 692 -35.24 21.03 -20.45
C ARG A 692 -34.42 20.88 -21.75
N HIS A 693 -34.32 21.95 -22.56
CA HIS A 693 -33.52 21.92 -23.79
C HIS A 693 -32.08 21.49 -23.49
N ALA A 694 -31.52 20.59 -24.28
CA ALA A 694 -30.20 20.05 -24.09
C ALA A 694 -29.12 21.13 -24.07
N HIS A 695 -28.48 21.27 -22.91
CA HIS A 695 -27.42 22.26 -22.73
C HIS A 695 -26.42 21.77 -21.66
N SER A 696 -25.23 22.25 -21.80
CA SER A 696 -24.18 22.18 -20.79
C SER A 696 -23.88 23.55 -20.21
N GLN A 697 -23.21 23.59 -19.09
CA GLN A 697 -22.76 24.83 -18.47
C GLN A 697 -21.25 24.78 -18.26
N LEU A 698 -20.68 25.98 -18.21
CA LEU A 698 -19.26 26.19 -17.96
C LEU A 698 -19.10 27.24 -16.87
N ILE A 699 -18.29 26.89 -15.83
CA ILE A 699 -17.86 27.83 -14.80
C ILE A 699 -16.35 27.89 -14.74
N ALA A 700 -15.80 29.09 -14.94
CA ALA A 700 -14.38 29.36 -14.77
C ALA A 700 -14.12 30.13 -13.49
N THR A 701 -13.17 29.66 -12.68
CA THR A 701 -12.92 30.14 -11.32
C THR A 701 -11.48 30.64 -11.11
N PRO A 702 -11.25 31.63 -10.22
CA PRO A 702 -9.91 32.13 -9.91
C PRO A 702 -9.15 31.23 -8.92
N ILE A 703 -9.79 30.18 -8.43
CA ILE A 703 -9.24 29.14 -7.56
C ILE A 703 -9.59 27.77 -8.12
N ILE A 704 -8.79 26.75 -7.83
CA ILE A 704 -9.11 25.37 -8.22
C ILE A 704 -10.08 24.79 -7.19
N PRO A 705 -11.20 24.15 -7.60
CA PRO A 705 -12.13 23.49 -6.69
C PRO A 705 -11.44 22.40 -5.85
N THR A 706 -11.84 22.26 -4.57
CA THR A 706 -11.19 21.33 -3.62
C THR A 706 -11.19 19.88 -4.10
N ALA A 707 -12.29 19.42 -4.73
CA ALA A 707 -12.35 18.05 -5.28
C ALA A 707 -11.28 17.83 -6.35
N VAL A 708 -11.08 18.79 -7.24
CA VAL A 708 -10.04 18.74 -8.28
C VAL A 708 -8.64 18.85 -7.68
N VAL A 709 -8.45 19.65 -6.63
CA VAL A 709 -7.16 19.74 -5.91
C VAL A 709 -6.77 18.39 -5.30
N ASN A 710 -7.72 17.69 -4.69
CA ASN A 710 -7.48 16.35 -4.12
C ASN A 710 -7.03 15.36 -5.21
N GLU A 711 -7.74 15.33 -6.31
CA GLU A 711 -7.45 14.49 -7.47
C GLU A 711 -6.05 14.78 -8.06
N LEU A 712 -5.74 16.05 -8.30
CA LEU A 712 -4.41 16.47 -8.77
C LEU A 712 -3.28 16.11 -7.79
N ASN A 713 -3.54 16.20 -6.49
CA ASN A 713 -2.56 15.82 -5.47
C ASN A 713 -2.34 14.31 -5.46
N SER A 714 -3.41 13.50 -5.56
CA SER A 714 -3.32 12.04 -5.65
C SER A 714 -2.50 11.59 -6.86
N CYS A 715 -2.78 12.20 -8.02
CA CYS A 715 -2.04 11.92 -9.25
C CYS A 715 -0.55 12.26 -9.12
N ARG A 716 -0.24 13.44 -8.58
CA ARG A 716 1.15 13.87 -8.35
C ARG A 716 1.87 12.99 -7.31
N GLU A 717 1.20 12.62 -6.22
CA GLU A 717 1.75 11.72 -5.20
C GLU A 717 2.07 10.35 -5.77
N HIS A 718 1.14 9.80 -6.54
CA HIS A 718 1.34 8.54 -7.24
C HIS A 718 2.52 8.63 -8.22
N PHE A 719 2.58 9.70 -9.03
CA PHE A 719 3.68 9.92 -9.97
C PHE A 719 5.02 10.09 -9.25
N THR A 720 5.07 10.83 -8.14
CA THR A 720 6.29 11.02 -7.35
C THR A 720 6.82 9.68 -6.82
N ARG A 721 5.93 8.74 -6.47
CA ARG A 721 6.32 7.44 -5.92
C ARG A 721 6.60 6.40 -7.00
N ARG A 722 5.91 6.46 -8.16
CA ARG A 722 5.89 5.39 -9.16
C ARG A 722 6.32 5.82 -10.54
N GLU A 723 6.52 7.13 -10.78
CA GLU A 723 6.83 7.74 -12.09
C GLU A 723 5.82 7.36 -13.19
N ARG A 724 4.58 7.09 -12.80
CA ARG A 724 3.47 6.70 -13.67
C ARG A 724 2.22 7.49 -13.31
N CYS A 725 1.37 7.71 -14.30
CA CYS A 725 0.07 8.31 -14.10
C CYS A 725 -0.87 7.35 -13.36
N LEU A 726 -1.53 7.83 -12.30
CA LEU A 726 -2.50 7.05 -11.51
C LEU A 726 -3.64 6.48 -12.36
N PHE A 727 -4.22 7.28 -13.25
CA PHE A 727 -5.31 6.83 -14.11
C PHE A 727 -4.84 5.80 -15.16
N CYS A 728 -3.62 5.93 -15.70
CA CYS A 728 -3.07 4.91 -16.59
C CYS A 728 -2.89 3.57 -15.87
N ASP A 729 -2.46 3.59 -14.61
CA ASP A 729 -2.34 2.38 -13.79
C ASP A 729 -3.74 1.80 -13.48
N LEU A 730 -4.75 2.64 -13.19
CA LEU A 730 -6.14 2.21 -13.00
C LEU A 730 -6.71 1.58 -14.28
N ILE A 731 -6.55 2.21 -15.44
CA ILE A 731 -7.01 1.66 -16.72
C ILE A 731 -6.35 0.30 -16.96
N GLY A 732 -5.03 0.19 -16.78
CA GLY A 732 -4.32 -1.08 -16.94
C GLY A 732 -4.77 -2.15 -15.94
N GLN A 733 -5.12 -1.76 -14.72
CA GLN A 733 -5.71 -2.67 -13.73
C GLN A 733 -7.09 -3.15 -14.18
N GLU A 734 -8.00 -2.25 -14.55
CA GLU A 734 -9.34 -2.62 -14.98
C GLU A 734 -9.34 -3.49 -16.25
N GLN A 735 -8.43 -3.23 -17.19
CA GLN A 735 -8.29 -4.07 -18.38
C GLN A 735 -7.81 -5.50 -18.05
N ARG A 736 -7.01 -5.66 -16.99
CA ARG A 736 -6.58 -7.01 -16.54
C ARG A 736 -7.68 -7.73 -15.77
N LEU A 737 -8.42 -7.03 -14.91
CA LEU A 737 -9.48 -7.61 -14.08
C LEU A 737 -10.78 -7.83 -14.88
N ALA A 738 -11.09 -6.94 -15.83
CA ALA A 738 -12.29 -6.93 -16.66
C ALA A 738 -13.63 -6.96 -15.88
N GLU A 739 -13.63 -6.48 -14.62
CA GLU A 739 -14.78 -6.55 -13.73
C GLU A 739 -15.65 -5.27 -13.76
N ARG A 740 -15.01 -4.11 -13.94
CA ARG A 740 -15.68 -2.81 -13.87
C ARG A 740 -15.68 -2.04 -15.18
N ILE A 741 -15.45 -2.71 -16.31
CA ILE A 741 -15.52 -2.11 -17.65
C ILE A 741 -16.97 -2.11 -18.13
N CYS A 742 -17.55 -0.92 -18.26
CA CYS A 742 -18.90 -0.72 -18.79
C CYS A 742 -18.93 -0.79 -20.31
N LEU A 743 -17.94 -0.17 -20.96
CA LEU A 743 -17.81 -0.10 -22.42
C LEU A 743 -16.36 0.21 -22.79
N GLU A 744 -15.86 -0.36 -23.86
CA GLU A 744 -14.50 -0.11 -24.36
C GLU A 744 -14.51 0.03 -25.88
N THR A 745 -13.76 1.01 -26.38
CA THR A 745 -13.46 1.22 -27.78
C THR A 745 -11.97 1.14 -28.03
N GLU A 746 -11.52 1.30 -29.28
CA GLU A 746 -10.09 1.32 -29.58
C GLU A 746 -9.33 2.37 -28.75
N ARG A 747 -9.90 3.58 -28.56
CA ARG A 747 -9.22 4.73 -27.95
C ARG A 747 -9.70 5.09 -26.55
N TYR A 748 -10.90 4.69 -26.16
CA TYR A 748 -11.56 5.10 -24.92
C TYR A 748 -12.09 3.93 -24.11
N ILE A 749 -12.19 4.13 -22.82
CA ILE A 749 -12.75 3.17 -21.88
C ILE A 749 -13.76 3.89 -20.95
N ALA A 750 -14.90 3.29 -20.75
CA ALA A 750 -15.88 3.67 -19.73
C ALA A 750 -15.86 2.61 -18.64
N MET A 751 -15.53 3.00 -17.41
CA MET A 751 -15.38 2.07 -16.28
C MET A 751 -16.07 2.61 -15.03
N ALA A 752 -16.68 1.72 -14.25
CA ALA A 752 -17.22 2.05 -12.94
C ALA A 752 -16.05 2.17 -11.94
N PRO A 753 -15.89 3.30 -11.21
CA PRO A 753 -14.83 3.44 -10.21
C PRO A 753 -15.05 2.45 -9.05
N PHE A 754 -13.96 1.93 -8.49
CA PHE A 754 -13.98 0.93 -7.40
C PHE A 754 -14.86 1.37 -6.20
N ALA A 755 -14.79 2.64 -5.83
CA ALA A 755 -15.57 3.24 -4.75
C ALA A 755 -16.63 4.21 -5.29
N ALA A 756 -17.41 3.78 -6.29
CA ALA A 756 -18.47 4.61 -6.90
C ALA A 756 -19.39 5.20 -5.82
N SER A 757 -19.52 6.53 -5.81
CA SER A 757 -20.30 7.26 -4.81
C SER A 757 -21.81 7.15 -5.00
N THR A 758 -22.24 6.83 -6.23
CA THR A 758 -23.64 6.64 -6.60
C THR A 758 -23.78 5.44 -7.51
N GLN A 759 -25.00 4.91 -7.61
CA GLN A 759 -25.31 3.78 -8.51
C GLN A 759 -24.95 4.17 -9.95
N PHE A 760 -24.32 3.26 -10.68
CA PHE A 760 -23.93 3.44 -12.08
C PHE A 760 -23.00 4.65 -12.35
N GLU A 761 -22.33 5.19 -11.34
CA GLU A 761 -21.25 6.15 -11.56
C GLU A 761 -20.22 5.55 -12.52
N THR A 762 -19.86 6.32 -13.55
CA THR A 762 -18.94 5.83 -14.59
C THR A 762 -17.96 6.93 -14.98
N TRP A 763 -16.69 6.58 -15.11
CA TRP A 763 -15.64 7.43 -15.64
C TRP A 763 -15.35 7.04 -17.08
N ILE A 764 -15.27 8.02 -17.98
CA ILE A 764 -14.95 7.81 -19.40
C ILE A 764 -13.63 8.49 -19.70
N LEU A 765 -12.61 7.70 -20.05
CA LEU A 765 -11.22 8.14 -20.18
C LEU A 765 -10.61 7.75 -21.53
N PRO A 766 -9.69 8.55 -22.08
CA PRO A 766 -8.79 8.05 -23.14
C PRO A 766 -7.89 6.94 -22.58
N LYS A 767 -7.65 5.89 -23.38
CA LYS A 767 -6.72 4.81 -23.01
C LYS A 767 -5.26 5.24 -23.11
N GLU A 768 -4.99 6.14 -24.05
CA GLU A 768 -3.68 6.79 -24.18
C GLU A 768 -3.58 7.92 -23.17
N HIS A 769 -2.42 8.09 -22.54
CA HIS A 769 -2.20 9.16 -21.58
C HIS A 769 -2.43 10.55 -22.18
N ARG A 770 -3.36 11.30 -21.62
CA ARG A 770 -3.71 12.66 -22.01
C ARG A 770 -4.09 13.49 -20.78
N HIS A 771 -3.29 14.50 -20.46
CA HIS A 771 -3.53 15.34 -19.27
C HIS A 771 -4.58 16.42 -19.50
N ASP A 772 -4.79 16.84 -20.73
CA ASP A 772 -5.58 18.04 -21.05
C ASP A 772 -6.53 17.83 -22.23
N PHE A 773 -7.83 17.95 -21.96
CA PHE A 773 -8.88 17.86 -22.97
C PHE A 773 -8.75 18.97 -24.05
N ALA A 774 -8.28 20.17 -23.68
CA ALA A 774 -8.13 21.28 -24.63
C ALA A 774 -7.11 20.98 -25.75
N LEU A 775 -6.22 20.00 -25.56
CA LEU A 775 -5.23 19.57 -26.55
C LEU A 775 -5.73 18.45 -27.46
N SER A 776 -6.96 17.94 -27.25
CA SER A 776 -7.51 16.86 -28.06
C SER A 776 -7.62 17.22 -29.52
N SER A 777 -7.21 16.34 -30.40
CA SER A 777 -7.37 16.44 -31.84
C SER A 777 -8.85 16.23 -32.26
N LYS A 778 -9.17 16.55 -33.52
CA LYS A 778 -10.50 16.32 -34.05
C LYS A 778 -10.90 14.85 -34.07
N ASP A 779 -9.94 13.96 -34.37
CA ASP A 779 -10.15 12.50 -34.39
C ASP A 779 -10.34 11.93 -32.98
N GLU A 780 -9.64 12.50 -31.98
CA GLU A 780 -9.86 12.13 -30.58
C GLU A 780 -11.25 12.54 -30.10
N LEU A 781 -11.71 13.76 -30.46
CA LEU A 781 -13.06 14.20 -30.12
C LEU A 781 -14.14 13.35 -30.81
N GLN A 782 -13.91 12.90 -32.06
CA GLN A 782 -14.81 11.97 -32.74
C GLN A 782 -14.88 10.61 -32.01
N GLY A 783 -13.72 10.05 -31.61
CA GLY A 783 -13.71 8.82 -30.82
C GLY A 783 -14.42 8.96 -29.49
N MET A 784 -14.31 10.12 -28.82
CA MET A 784 -15.04 10.41 -27.58
C MET A 784 -16.55 10.52 -27.84
N ALA A 785 -16.97 11.15 -28.95
CA ALA A 785 -18.37 11.23 -29.32
C ALA A 785 -19.00 9.84 -29.54
N VAL A 786 -18.25 8.92 -30.14
CA VAL A 786 -18.70 7.52 -30.34
C VAL A 786 -18.99 6.83 -29.01
N ILE A 787 -18.00 6.82 -28.09
CA ILE A 787 -18.18 6.11 -26.81
C ILE A 787 -19.24 6.80 -25.94
N LEU A 788 -19.27 8.14 -25.90
CA LEU A 788 -20.24 8.89 -25.11
C LEU A 788 -21.68 8.61 -25.56
N ARG A 789 -21.94 8.61 -26.86
CA ARG A 789 -23.26 8.29 -27.42
C ARG A 789 -23.72 6.87 -27.09
N ASP A 790 -22.87 5.87 -27.34
CA ASP A 790 -23.18 4.47 -27.05
C ASP A 790 -23.43 4.26 -25.55
N PHE A 791 -22.57 4.83 -24.70
CA PHE A 791 -22.73 4.78 -23.26
C PHE A 791 -24.05 5.42 -22.79
N LEU A 792 -24.37 6.63 -23.26
CA LEU A 792 -25.62 7.31 -22.85
C LEU A 792 -26.88 6.55 -23.33
N ARG A 793 -26.83 5.89 -24.48
CA ARG A 793 -27.92 5.03 -24.97
C ARG A 793 -28.11 3.80 -24.09
N ARG A 794 -27.03 3.15 -23.69
CA ARG A 794 -27.09 2.02 -22.74
C ARG A 794 -27.67 2.44 -21.39
N VAL A 795 -27.25 3.59 -20.86
CA VAL A 795 -27.83 4.17 -19.65
C VAL A 795 -29.31 4.43 -19.79
N ARG A 796 -29.74 5.02 -20.92
CA ARG A 796 -31.16 5.25 -21.23
C ARG A 796 -31.97 3.96 -21.25
N THR A 797 -31.50 2.96 -21.94
CA THR A 797 -32.17 1.65 -22.04
C THR A 797 -32.26 0.96 -20.68
N LEU A 798 -31.16 0.96 -19.93
CA LEU A 798 -31.06 0.23 -18.66
C LEU A 798 -31.84 0.91 -17.52
N LEU A 799 -31.81 2.26 -17.46
CA LEU A 799 -32.30 3.04 -16.33
C LEU A 799 -33.56 3.87 -16.66
N ASP A 800 -34.18 3.65 -17.81
CA ASP A 800 -35.38 4.34 -18.28
C ASP A 800 -35.23 5.86 -18.35
N ASP A 801 -34.18 6.31 -19.07
CA ASP A 801 -33.84 7.71 -19.33
C ASP A 801 -33.65 8.59 -18.09
N PRO A 802 -32.74 8.24 -17.17
CA PRO A 802 -32.61 8.88 -15.86
C PRO A 802 -32.12 10.34 -15.96
N PRO A 803 -32.41 11.18 -14.95
CA PRO A 803 -31.68 12.42 -14.75
C PRO A 803 -30.24 12.13 -14.33
N TYR A 804 -29.28 12.91 -14.88
CA TYR A 804 -27.86 12.69 -14.60
C TYR A 804 -27.04 13.98 -14.61
N ASN A 805 -25.86 13.90 -14.01
CA ASN A 805 -24.77 14.88 -14.18
C ASN A 805 -23.65 14.23 -15.00
N LEU A 806 -23.07 14.99 -15.91
CA LEU A 806 -21.88 14.65 -16.66
C LEU A 806 -20.89 15.79 -16.50
N VAL A 807 -19.69 15.51 -16.00
CA VAL A 807 -18.69 16.52 -15.64
C VAL A 807 -17.37 16.21 -16.35
N LEU A 808 -16.77 17.22 -16.98
CA LEU A 808 -15.44 17.11 -17.58
C LEU A 808 -14.37 17.58 -16.60
N HIS A 809 -13.50 16.68 -16.19
CA HIS A 809 -12.28 16.94 -15.46
C HIS A 809 -11.10 17.05 -16.42
N THR A 810 -10.39 18.18 -16.41
CA THR A 810 -9.25 18.44 -17.29
C THR A 810 -8.16 19.21 -16.55
N ALA A 811 -6.96 19.29 -17.12
CA ALA A 811 -5.85 20.06 -16.53
C ALA A 811 -6.23 21.50 -16.17
N PRO A 812 -5.79 22.01 -15.03
CA PRO A 812 -5.97 23.42 -14.68
C PRO A 812 -5.16 24.33 -15.60
N ASN A 813 -5.39 25.63 -15.48
CA ASN A 813 -4.58 26.61 -16.14
C ASN A 813 -3.18 26.67 -15.53
N VAL A 814 -2.16 26.24 -16.28
CA VAL A 814 -0.76 26.03 -15.82
C VAL A 814 0.11 27.29 -15.81
N HIS A 815 -0.47 28.48 -15.87
CA HIS A 815 0.33 29.71 -15.79
C HIS A 815 1.22 29.75 -14.55
N PRO A 816 2.49 30.20 -14.68
CA PRO A 816 3.44 30.32 -13.57
C PRO A 816 2.86 31.10 -12.39
N ARG A 817 3.12 30.65 -11.18
CA ARG A 817 2.72 31.33 -9.95
C ARG A 817 3.92 32.04 -9.31
N PRO A 818 3.79 33.30 -8.88
CA PRO A 818 4.82 33.94 -8.07
C PRO A 818 5.14 33.11 -6.83
N GLY A 819 6.42 32.80 -6.61
CA GLY A 819 6.89 31.99 -5.48
C GLY A 819 6.72 30.46 -5.60
N ARG A 820 6.09 29.95 -6.69
CA ARG A 820 5.95 28.51 -6.98
C ARG A 820 6.01 28.25 -8.48
N PRO A 821 7.14 28.49 -9.14
CA PRO A 821 7.27 28.35 -10.60
C PRO A 821 7.02 26.92 -11.08
N ASP A 822 7.40 25.91 -10.27
CA ASP A 822 7.35 24.49 -10.63
C ASP A 822 6.09 23.76 -10.11
N TYR A 823 5.04 24.49 -9.71
CA TYR A 823 3.87 23.89 -9.08
C TYR A 823 3.17 22.85 -9.96
N TRP A 824 3.23 22.99 -11.28
CA TRP A 824 2.63 22.09 -12.28
C TRP A 824 3.66 21.38 -13.16
N SER A 825 4.90 21.29 -12.71
CA SER A 825 6.01 20.74 -13.52
C SER A 825 5.81 19.29 -13.99
N THR A 826 4.99 18.52 -13.31
CA THR A 826 4.72 17.11 -13.62
C THR A 826 3.36 16.85 -14.28
N ILE A 827 2.50 17.86 -14.41
CA ILE A 827 1.10 17.68 -14.80
C ILE A 827 0.90 17.00 -16.16
N GLU A 828 1.81 17.21 -17.10
CA GLU A 828 1.81 16.55 -18.41
C GLU A 828 2.03 15.05 -18.33
N HIS A 829 2.50 14.54 -17.18
CA HIS A 829 2.86 13.14 -16.95
C HIS A 829 2.05 12.48 -15.85
N ASP A 830 1.51 13.25 -14.90
CA ASP A 830 0.83 12.72 -13.73
C ASP A 830 -0.69 12.76 -13.82
N TYR A 831 -1.26 13.75 -14.54
CA TYR A 831 -2.69 13.95 -14.63
C TYR A 831 -3.30 13.31 -15.89
N HIS A 832 -4.61 13.00 -15.84
CA HIS A 832 -5.33 12.39 -16.96
C HIS A 832 -6.76 12.92 -17.02
N TRP A 833 -7.16 13.58 -18.12
CA TRP A 833 -8.51 14.12 -18.26
C TRP A 833 -9.55 13.00 -18.44
N HIS A 834 -10.76 13.24 -17.93
CA HIS A 834 -11.85 12.26 -18.03
C HIS A 834 -13.21 12.96 -17.88
N PHE A 835 -14.24 12.26 -18.34
CA PHE A 835 -15.62 12.57 -17.98
C PHE A 835 -16.05 11.70 -16.80
N GLU A 836 -16.82 12.32 -15.90
CA GLU A 836 -17.53 11.65 -14.83
C GLU A 836 -19.02 11.70 -15.08
N PHE A 837 -19.64 10.55 -15.12
CA PHE A 837 -21.09 10.40 -15.26
C PHE A 837 -21.68 9.92 -13.92
N ALA A 838 -22.72 10.59 -13.43
CA ALA A 838 -23.40 10.27 -12.20
C ALA A 838 -24.93 10.38 -12.37
N PRO A 839 -25.68 9.28 -12.52
CA PRO A 839 -27.12 9.34 -12.56
C PRO A 839 -27.68 9.71 -11.19
N ARG A 840 -28.78 10.43 -11.16
CA ARG A 840 -29.48 10.81 -9.93
C ARG A 840 -30.46 9.71 -9.53
N THR A 841 -29.94 8.75 -8.78
CA THR A 841 -30.69 7.60 -8.29
C THR A 841 -31.12 7.75 -6.84
N ASN A 842 -30.41 8.55 -6.04
CA ASN A 842 -30.64 8.78 -4.62
C ASN A 842 -30.62 10.26 -4.26
N ARG A 843 -31.33 10.62 -3.21
CA ARG A 843 -31.25 11.96 -2.59
C ARG A 843 -30.20 11.93 -1.48
N LEU A 844 -29.35 12.95 -1.42
CA LEU A 844 -28.44 13.17 -0.28
C LEU A 844 -29.26 13.25 1.02
N ALA A 845 -28.96 12.35 1.94
CA ALA A 845 -29.60 12.27 3.24
C ALA A 845 -28.67 12.77 4.37
N GLY A 846 -29.15 12.74 5.61
CA GLY A 846 -28.42 13.29 6.74
C GLY A 846 -27.07 12.58 7.02
N PHE A 847 -26.98 11.30 6.73
CA PHE A 847 -25.73 10.55 6.91
C PHE A 847 -24.65 11.01 5.92
N GLU A 848 -24.97 11.04 4.63
CA GLU A 848 -24.03 11.45 3.57
C GLU A 848 -23.58 12.90 3.79
N TRP A 849 -24.51 13.79 4.16
CA TRP A 849 -24.21 15.18 4.42
C TRP A 849 -23.33 15.36 5.68
N GLY A 850 -23.60 14.59 6.73
CA GLY A 850 -22.89 14.71 8.02
C GLY A 850 -21.53 14.04 8.06
N SER A 851 -21.38 12.91 7.36
CA SER A 851 -20.15 12.12 7.37
C SER A 851 -19.22 12.38 6.16
N GLY A 852 -19.78 12.87 5.05
CA GLY A 852 -19.08 12.93 3.77
C GLY A 852 -18.93 11.55 3.08
N TYR A 853 -19.48 10.50 3.65
CA TYR A 853 -19.52 9.16 3.04
C TYR A 853 -20.75 9.05 2.13
N SER A 854 -20.63 8.29 1.06
CA SER A 854 -21.74 7.92 0.19
C SER A 854 -22.22 6.51 0.51
N ILE A 855 -23.50 6.21 0.27
CA ILE A 855 -24.05 4.86 0.32
C ILE A 855 -24.50 4.49 -1.09
N ASN A 856 -23.89 3.45 -1.66
CA ASN A 856 -24.21 2.93 -2.98
C ASN A 856 -24.79 1.51 -2.86
N PRO A 857 -26.08 1.30 -3.18
CA PRO A 857 -26.68 -0.02 -3.11
C PRO A 857 -26.38 -0.93 -4.33
N THR A 858 -25.72 -0.40 -5.38
CA THR A 858 -25.34 -1.19 -6.54
C THR A 858 -23.82 -1.33 -6.62
N PRO A 859 -23.26 -2.53 -6.41
CA PRO A 859 -21.83 -2.75 -6.59
C PRO A 859 -21.34 -2.29 -7.96
N PRO A 860 -20.19 -1.63 -8.06
CA PRO A 860 -19.62 -1.15 -9.32
C PRO A 860 -19.46 -2.26 -10.37
N GLU A 861 -19.12 -3.46 -9.95
CA GLU A 861 -18.99 -4.65 -10.80
C GLU A 861 -20.35 -5.04 -11.42
N GLU A 862 -21.42 -5.00 -10.64
CA GLU A 862 -22.78 -5.26 -11.12
C GLU A 862 -23.24 -4.16 -12.08
N ALA A 863 -23.00 -2.90 -11.74
CA ALA A 863 -23.32 -1.75 -12.58
C ALA A 863 -22.62 -1.86 -13.95
N ALA A 864 -21.33 -2.18 -13.95
CA ALA A 864 -20.55 -2.35 -15.17
C ALA A 864 -21.06 -3.51 -16.03
N ARG A 865 -21.34 -4.65 -15.43
CA ARG A 865 -21.90 -5.81 -16.13
C ARG A 865 -23.25 -5.46 -16.80
N LEU A 866 -24.16 -4.83 -16.06
CA LEU A 866 -25.48 -4.44 -16.58
C LEU A 866 -25.39 -3.45 -17.72
N LEU A 867 -24.50 -2.44 -17.61
CA LEU A 867 -24.25 -1.47 -18.69
C LEU A 867 -23.61 -2.11 -19.92
N ASN A 868 -22.72 -3.08 -19.72
CA ASN A 868 -22.09 -3.81 -20.83
C ASN A 868 -23.09 -4.68 -21.59
N GLU A 869 -24.00 -5.33 -20.86
CA GLU A 869 -25.05 -6.19 -21.43
C GLU A 869 -26.23 -5.41 -22.04
N ALA A 870 -26.42 -4.12 -21.72
CA ALA A 870 -27.50 -3.31 -22.24
C ALA A 870 -27.36 -3.09 -23.75
N ASP A 871 -28.47 -3.31 -24.51
CA ASP A 871 -28.50 -3.06 -25.96
C ASP A 871 -28.78 -1.58 -26.23
N PRO A 872 -27.83 -0.82 -26.86
CA PRO A 872 -28.03 0.60 -27.15
C PRO A 872 -29.09 0.88 -28.21
N GLU A 873 -29.57 -0.13 -28.94
CA GLU A 873 -30.55 0.04 -30.02
C GLU A 873 -31.96 -0.47 -29.61
N SER A 874 -32.16 -0.93 -28.38
CA SER A 874 -33.40 -1.60 -27.98
C SER A 874 -34.58 -0.66 -27.64
N LYS A 875 -34.48 0.65 -27.80
CA LYS A 875 -35.58 1.66 -27.68
C LYS A 875 -35.48 2.76 -28.70
#